data_94704f3df8333c902f8b6953fa0e6442
#
_entry.id   94704f3df8333c902f8b6953fa0e6442
#
_cell.length_a   1.000
_cell.length_b   1.000
_cell.length_c   1.000
_cell.angle_alpha   90.00
_cell.angle_beta   90.00
_cell.angle_gamma   90.00
#
_symmetry.space_group_name_H-M   'P 1'
#
loop_
_entity.id
_entity.type
_entity.pdbx_description
1 polymer ?
#
loop_
_entity_poly.entity_id
_entity_poly.type
_entity_poly.pdbx_seq_one_letter_code
_entity_poly.pdbx_strand_id
1 'polypeptide(L)'
;MSVTPSFREFLLGRVWQERFDGFVLEDGEKLARKRRVTDLAWNALEDGGGILTARVQDLEGEYHEAEVSLWQESESSWELEASCSCPYAHFCQHAAAVLLVASRKTTLERLLKGGSANVQVESAGGDKHSGPARPLKSLQTEPRFRLEVLVEPANSRPVQLLLQSLRASNRDDWLVARPTVSYGDHELPLHTSGDSAVVIETAQGPLEVVRDLHAEKNAARELAQLGLTHLGAQPSYRFLLGLERQRDSATSAEFAWFPEPSLNTPDLYWPWFRAEAATRLKGRGWQVGIDEEVGFPVYETEPADWEGSLAEQPGGWFSLSVGFDLDGERLDLLPILTRLLEDGTLDMLDELSDRSHHLVYLPDGGALHIPADRLKRILRQLASLVDPNRPFLHPVDAANLASRSELSLEPAGNLTNLTRQLGDLRKPGKVEPPPGVQATLRDYQLEGYRWLQTLASCQLNGILADDMGLGKTLQTLTHILTENTSGRAGGRPSLVVAPTSVVPNWKAEAAKFIPSLSVLVLQGPKRRRDFGNIPFANLVLTSYALLQRDIESLKKIDFHLVALDEAQNIKNPAAKVSKAACELKTAHKLCLSGTPIENHLGELWSLMRFLLPGFLGSQEAFRVRFQGPIEKDADEDRKEDLKGRVAPLILRRTKDEVASELPPKTILVHPVE
;
A
#
# COMPACT_ATOMS: atom_id res chain seq x y z
N MET A 1 -35.57 -16.67 3.72
CA MET A 1 -36.26 -15.61 2.96
C MET A 1 -36.44 -14.44 3.91
N SER A 2 -35.52 -13.47 3.90
CA SER A 2 -35.60 -12.24 4.69
C SER A 2 -36.60 -11.32 3.97
N VAL A 3 -37.68 -11.02 4.66
CA VAL A 3 -38.71 -10.08 4.18
C VAL A 3 -38.08 -8.71 4.13
N THR A 4 -37.97 -8.14 2.94
CA THR A 4 -37.56 -6.74 2.73
C THR A 4 -38.46 -5.82 3.54
N PRO A 5 -37.94 -4.92 4.38
CA PRO A 5 -38.77 -3.93 5.03
C PRO A 5 -39.41 -3.07 3.93
N SER A 6 -40.74 -3.07 3.89
CA SER A 6 -41.47 -2.20 2.99
C SER A 6 -41.13 -0.73 3.33
N PHE A 7 -41.24 0.18 2.37
CA PHE A 7 -41.14 1.64 2.61
C PHE A 7 -41.88 2.07 3.89
N ARG A 8 -43.03 1.44 4.16
CA ARG A 8 -43.81 1.65 5.36
C ARG A 8 -43.05 1.25 6.65
N GLU A 9 -42.36 0.12 6.61
CA GLU A 9 -41.58 -0.36 7.77
C GLU A 9 -40.35 0.47 8.00
N PHE A 10 -39.68 0.94 6.94
CA PHE A 10 -38.53 1.85 7.04
C PHE A 10 -38.91 3.16 7.74
N LEU A 11 -40.00 3.81 7.31
CA LEU A 11 -40.47 5.05 7.94
C LEU A 11 -41.01 4.84 9.35
N LEU A 12 -41.84 3.84 9.58
CA LEU A 12 -42.41 3.55 10.92
C LEU A 12 -41.39 3.03 11.90
N GLY A 13 -40.42 2.25 11.43
CA GLY A 13 -39.30 1.73 12.25
C GLY A 13 -38.29 2.80 12.64
N ARG A 14 -38.32 3.97 12.03
CA ARG A 14 -37.46 5.11 12.29
C ARG A 14 -35.96 4.80 12.16
N VAL A 15 -35.59 3.80 11.35
CA VAL A 15 -34.19 3.43 11.07
C VAL A 15 -33.44 4.62 10.47
N TRP A 16 -34.10 5.49 9.75
CA TRP A 16 -33.57 6.71 9.18
C TRP A 16 -33.03 7.71 10.24
N GLN A 17 -33.38 7.59 11.50
CA GLN A 17 -32.89 8.49 12.57
C GLN A 17 -31.38 8.41 12.75
N GLU A 18 -30.77 7.27 12.44
CA GLU A 18 -29.31 7.08 12.51
C GLU A 18 -28.54 7.97 11.52
N ARG A 19 -29.23 8.53 10.52
CA ARG A 19 -28.65 9.45 9.54
C ARG A 19 -28.65 10.92 9.99
N PHE A 20 -29.22 11.23 11.15
CA PHE A 20 -29.30 12.58 11.69
C PHE A 20 -28.60 12.66 13.05
N ASP A 21 -27.90 13.75 13.27
CA ASP A 21 -27.34 14.03 14.60
C ASP A 21 -28.42 14.17 15.67
N GLY A 22 -28.13 13.74 16.89
CA GLY A 22 -29.08 13.73 18.00
C GLY A 22 -29.71 15.11 18.26
N PHE A 23 -28.95 16.21 18.12
CA PHE A 23 -29.45 17.57 18.28
C PHE A 23 -30.40 17.99 17.16
N VAL A 24 -30.09 17.59 15.93
CA VAL A 24 -30.94 17.83 14.74
C VAL A 24 -32.28 17.11 14.91
N LEU A 25 -32.25 15.89 15.42
CA LEU A 25 -33.48 15.12 15.72
C LEU A 25 -34.30 15.78 16.82
N GLU A 26 -33.68 16.26 17.90
CA GLU A 26 -34.37 16.93 19.00
C GLU A 26 -35.06 18.20 18.55
N ASP A 27 -34.40 19.03 17.74
CA ASP A 27 -35.00 20.25 17.19
C ASP A 27 -36.06 19.92 16.14
N GLY A 28 -35.82 18.90 15.30
CA GLY A 28 -36.86 18.37 14.41
C GLY A 28 -38.12 17.88 15.16
N GLU A 29 -37.92 17.22 16.31
CA GLU A 29 -39.04 16.84 17.19
C GLU A 29 -39.81 18.05 17.73
N LYS A 30 -39.13 19.13 18.13
CA LYS A 30 -39.76 20.36 18.60
C LYS A 30 -40.64 20.98 17.50
N LEU A 31 -40.14 21.03 16.25
CA LEU A 31 -40.89 21.50 15.10
C LEU A 31 -42.09 20.60 14.78
N ALA A 32 -41.90 19.30 14.75
CA ALA A 32 -42.94 18.33 14.50
C ALA A 32 -44.06 18.32 15.58
N ARG A 33 -43.71 18.52 16.87
CA ARG A 33 -44.66 18.63 17.98
C ARG A 33 -45.44 19.92 17.93
N LYS A 34 -44.83 21.04 17.54
CA LYS A 34 -45.47 22.35 17.39
C LYS A 34 -46.27 22.49 16.11
N ARG A 35 -46.46 21.41 15.34
CA ARG A 35 -47.18 21.35 14.06
C ARG A 35 -46.73 22.38 13.03
N ARG A 36 -45.38 22.58 12.97
CA ARG A 36 -44.72 23.52 12.08
C ARG A 36 -44.48 22.99 10.66
N VAL A 37 -44.81 21.73 10.37
CA VAL A 37 -44.72 21.10 9.07
C VAL A 37 -46.05 21.23 8.37
N THR A 38 -46.09 21.90 7.22
CA THR A 38 -47.24 22.12 6.37
C THR A 38 -47.00 21.62 4.95
N ASP A 39 -48.03 21.51 4.14
CA ASP A 39 -47.96 21.13 2.72
C ASP A 39 -47.20 19.84 2.45
N LEU A 40 -47.24 18.89 3.42
CA LEU A 40 -46.56 17.60 3.29
C LEU A 40 -47.18 16.76 2.19
N ALA A 41 -46.40 16.43 1.18
CA ALA A 41 -46.79 15.63 0.02
C ALA A 41 -45.79 14.49 -0.22
N TRP A 42 -46.29 13.43 -0.83
CA TRP A 42 -45.50 12.30 -1.29
C TRP A 42 -45.64 12.12 -2.80
N ASN A 43 -44.54 12.15 -3.51
CA ASN A 43 -44.47 11.92 -4.95
C ASN A 43 -43.71 10.59 -5.18
N ALA A 44 -44.45 9.54 -5.58
CA ALA A 44 -43.85 8.27 -5.91
C ALA A 44 -43.08 8.34 -7.23
N LEU A 45 -41.90 7.68 -7.28
CA LEU A 45 -41.08 7.50 -8.47
C LEU A 45 -41.33 6.13 -9.10
N GLU A 46 -41.05 5.98 -10.39
CA GLU A 46 -41.29 4.74 -11.16
C GLU A 46 -40.44 3.56 -10.69
N ASP A 47 -39.31 3.80 -10.02
CA ASP A 47 -38.35 2.83 -9.49
C ASP A 47 -38.70 2.29 -8.09
N GLY A 48 -39.87 2.62 -7.57
CA GLY A 48 -40.38 2.18 -6.27
C GLY A 48 -39.97 3.08 -5.09
N GLY A 49 -39.19 4.12 -5.33
CA GLY A 49 -38.85 5.19 -4.38
C GLY A 49 -39.86 6.33 -4.43
N GLY A 50 -39.49 7.49 -3.85
CA GLY A 50 -40.29 8.70 -3.91
C GLY A 50 -39.70 9.86 -3.15
N ILE A 51 -40.37 11.01 -3.28
CA ILE A 51 -39.92 12.27 -2.71
C ILE A 51 -40.97 12.80 -1.76
N LEU A 52 -40.61 13.06 -0.51
CA LEU A 52 -41.40 13.81 0.47
C LEU A 52 -41.03 15.27 0.35
N THR A 53 -42.02 16.12 0.10
CA THR A 53 -41.88 17.58 0.10
C THR A 53 -42.73 18.18 1.18
N ALA A 54 -42.26 19.20 1.86
CA ALA A 54 -43.03 19.93 2.86
C ALA A 54 -42.47 21.34 3.05
N ARG A 55 -43.34 22.24 3.52
CA ARG A 55 -42.94 23.55 4.04
C ARG A 55 -42.88 23.48 5.56
N VAL A 56 -41.77 23.90 6.12
CA VAL A 56 -41.51 23.85 7.57
C VAL A 56 -41.25 25.25 8.09
N GLN A 57 -42.05 25.69 9.05
CA GLN A 57 -41.79 26.95 9.75
C GLN A 57 -40.83 26.71 10.90
N ASP A 58 -39.69 27.42 10.94
CA ASP A 58 -38.74 27.34 12.03
C ASP A 58 -39.25 27.97 13.34
N LEU A 59 -38.46 27.98 14.36
CA LEU A 59 -38.81 28.57 15.68
C LEU A 59 -38.84 30.09 15.65
N GLU A 60 -38.22 30.71 14.66
CA GLU A 60 -38.15 32.16 14.45
C GLU A 60 -39.27 32.66 13.56
N GLY A 61 -40.03 31.77 12.92
CA GLY A 61 -41.21 32.09 12.12
C GLY A 61 -40.96 32.04 10.62
N GLU A 62 -39.73 31.78 10.16
CA GLU A 62 -39.39 31.65 8.74
C GLU A 62 -39.83 30.31 8.17
N TYR A 63 -40.20 30.29 6.88
CA TYR A 63 -40.62 29.08 6.19
C TYR A 63 -39.54 28.54 5.29
N HIS A 64 -39.26 27.27 5.45
CA HIS A 64 -38.30 26.53 4.65
C HIS A 64 -38.98 25.41 3.87
N GLU A 65 -38.56 25.21 2.63
CA GLU A 65 -38.99 24.07 1.83
C GLU A 65 -38.01 22.93 2.04
N ALA A 66 -38.53 21.82 2.55
CA ALA A 66 -37.71 20.61 2.81
C ALA A 66 -38.16 19.48 1.89
N GLU A 67 -37.21 18.83 1.29
CA GLU A 67 -37.36 17.71 0.39
C GLU A 67 -36.56 16.52 0.90
N VAL A 68 -37.15 15.33 0.93
CA VAL A 68 -36.50 14.10 1.32
C VAL A 68 -36.75 13.05 0.25
N SER A 69 -35.75 12.71 -0.50
CA SER A 69 -35.75 11.64 -1.49
C SER A 69 -35.43 10.31 -0.80
N LEU A 70 -36.22 9.29 -1.15
CA LEU A 70 -36.14 7.94 -0.58
C LEU A 70 -36.11 6.93 -1.71
N TRP A 71 -35.13 6.08 -1.76
CA TRP A 71 -34.99 5.01 -2.76
C TRP A 71 -34.46 3.72 -2.14
N GLN A 72 -34.70 2.62 -2.85
CA GLN A 72 -34.22 1.31 -2.46
C GLN A 72 -32.89 1.03 -3.14
N GLU A 73 -31.81 0.93 -2.37
CA GLU A 73 -30.46 0.65 -2.91
C GLU A 73 -30.24 -0.84 -3.17
N SER A 74 -30.84 -1.71 -2.34
CA SER A 74 -30.79 -3.17 -2.49
C SER A 74 -32.09 -3.80 -2.00
N GLU A 75 -32.27 -5.11 -2.24
CA GLU A 75 -33.48 -5.82 -1.74
C GLU A 75 -33.70 -5.67 -0.22
N SER A 76 -32.69 -5.26 0.56
CA SER A 76 -32.75 -5.17 2.02
C SER A 76 -32.46 -3.78 2.61
N SER A 77 -32.10 -2.79 1.81
CA SER A 77 -31.71 -1.46 2.30
C SER A 77 -32.45 -0.33 1.61
N TRP A 78 -32.88 0.63 2.41
CA TRP A 78 -33.40 1.92 1.98
C TRP A 78 -32.38 3.01 2.26
N GLU A 79 -32.16 3.87 1.28
CA GLU A 79 -31.34 5.08 1.41
C GLU A 79 -32.22 6.32 1.35
N LEU A 80 -31.72 7.40 1.95
CA LEU A 80 -32.40 8.68 1.93
C LEU A 80 -31.40 9.82 1.71
N GLU A 81 -31.83 10.81 0.98
CA GLU A 81 -31.17 12.09 0.84
C GLU A 81 -32.16 13.19 1.25
N ALA A 82 -31.68 14.15 2.04
CA ALA A 82 -32.52 15.23 2.50
C ALA A 82 -31.93 16.57 2.08
N SER A 83 -32.76 17.42 1.46
CA SER A 83 -32.43 18.79 1.10
C SER A 83 -33.45 19.77 1.68
N CYS A 84 -33.01 21.00 1.94
CA CYS A 84 -33.87 22.04 2.50
C CYS A 84 -33.42 23.42 2.02
N SER A 85 -34.35 24.35 1.88
CA SER A 85 -34.06 25.74 1.57
C SER A 85 -33.45 26.53 2.75
N CYS A 86 -33.32 25.89 3.92
CA CYS A 86 -32.61 26.49 5.07
C CYS A 86 -31.10 26.57 4.82
N PRO A 87 -30.37 27.39 5.54
CA PRO A 87 -28.91 27.51 5.41
C PRO A 87 -28.12 26.20 5.52
N TYR A 88 -28.75 25.14 6.00
CA TYR A 88 -28.11 23.85 6.28
C TYR A 88 -28.28 22.82 5.17
N ALA A 89 -29.05 23.14 4.17
CA ALA A 89 -29.29 22.41 2.93
C ALA A 89 -29.58 20.92 3.04
N HIS A 90 -28.80 20.16 3.83
CA HIS A 90 -28.89 18.70 3.92
C HIS A 90 -29.07 18.24 5.37
N PHE A 91 -29.85 17.16 5.58
CA PHE A 91 -30.05 16.50 6.88
C PHE A 91 -30.32 17.47 8.04
N CYS A 92 -31.01 18.54 7.80
CA CYS A 92 -31.32 19.57 8.79
C CYS A 92 -32.52 19.20 9.66
N GLN A 93 -32.76 20.01 10.70
CA GLN A 93 -33.92 19.88 11.61
C GLN A 93 -35.28 19.92 10.88
N HIS A 94 -35.37 20.64 9.75
CA HIS A 94 -36.59 20.73 8.95
C HIS A 94 -36.86 19.41 8.22
N ALA A 95 -35.82 18.80 7.62
CA ALA A 95 -35.93 17.47 7.02
C ALA A 95 -36.23 16.39 8.07
N ALA A 96 -35.61 16.47 9.24
CA ALA A 96 -35.94 15.60 10.37
C ALA A 96 -37.41 15.77 10.80
N ALA A 97 -37.91 17.01 10.89
CA ALA A 97 -39.30 17.28 11.22
C ALA A 97 -40.27 16.69 10.18
N VAL A 98 -39.92 16.77 8.89
CA VAL A 98 -40.71 16.17 7.79
C VAL A 98 -40.82 14.66 7.97
N LEU A 99 -39.69 13.98 8.16
CA LEU A 99 -39.64 12.52 8.40
C LEU A 99 -40.39 12.11 9.65
N LEU A 100 -40.25 12.87 10.76
CA LEU A 100 -40.98 12.63 12.01
C LEU A 100 -42.50 12.74 11.83
N VAL A 101 -42.97 13.69 11.04
CA VAL A 101 -44.40 13.84 10.74
C VAL A 101 -44.86 12.76 9.76
N ALA A 102 -44.10 12.45 8.73
CA ALA A 102 -44.38 11.40 7.76
C ALA A 102 -44.42 9.99 8.41
N SER A 103 -43.58 9.76 9.40
CA SER A 103 -43.52 8.49 10.18
C SER A 103 -44.69 8.27 11.15
N ARG A 104 -45.64 9.21 11.24
CA ARG A 104 -46.88 8.98 12.01
C ARG A 104 -47.82 8.10 11.20
N LYS A 105 -48.31 7.01 11.78
CA LYS A 105 -49.15 6.02 11.10
C LYS A 105 -50.31 6.63 10.31
N THR A 106 -51.04 7.59 10.91
CA THR A 106 -52.17 8.27 10.29
C THR A 106 -51.75 9.18 9.14
N THR A 107 -50.60 9.84 9.21
CA THR A 107 -50.03 10.69 8.19
C THR A 107 -49.56 9.86 7.02
N LEU A 108 -48.80 8.82 7.27
CA LEU A 108 -48.27 7.90 6.27
C LEU A 108 -49.38 7.22 5.46
N GLU A 109 -50.47 6.76 6.12
CA GLU A 109 -51.60 6.14 5.45
C GLU A 109 -52.36 7.14 4.52
N ARG A 110 -52.31 8.43 4.86
CA ARG A 110 -52.90 9.50 4.04
C ARG A 110 -52.03 9.83 2.85
N LEU A 111 -50.72 9.95 3.06
CA LEU A 111 -49.74 10.22 2.00
C LEU A 111 -49.73 9.12 0.94
N LEU A 112 -49.78 7.85 1.35
CA LEU A 112 -49.79 6.71 0.42
C LEU A 112 -51.08 6.58 -0.39
N LYS A 113 -52.18 7.25 0.04
CA LYS A 113 -53.47 7.31 -0.69
C LYS A 113 -53.56 8.49 -1.67
N GLY A 114 -52.47 9.24 -1.90
CA GLY A 114 -52.42 10.38 -2.83
C GLY A 114 -53.05 11.66 -2.29
N GLY A 115 -53.18 11.80 -0.95
CA GLY A 115 -53.73 13.01 -0.32
C GLY A 115 -52.64 13.91 0.23
N SER A 116 -52.63 15.20 -0.15
CA SER A 116 -51.80 16.18 0.56
C SER A 116 -52.36 16.44 1.97
N ALA A 117 -51.46 16.52 2.97
CA ALA A 117 -51.88 16.76 4.35
C ALA A 117 -51.76 18.25 4.68
N ASN A 118 -52.81 19.03 4.31
CA ASN A 118 -52.90 20.43 4.75
C ASN A 118 -53.33 20.50 6.22
N VAL A 119 -52.44 21.04 7.05
CA VAL A 119 -52.78 21.49 8.41
C VAL A 119 -53.00 23.00 8.31
N GLN A 120 -54.27 23.43 8.28
CA GLN A 120 -54.62 24.84 8.28
C GLN A 120 -54.11 25.52 9.57
N VAL A 121 -53.38 26.59 9.41
CA VAL A 121 -53.12 27.57 10.48
C VAL A 121 -53.78 28.85 10.05
N GLU A 122 -54.73 29.33 10.88
CA GLU A 122 -55.36 30.64 10.69
C GLU A 122 -54.32 31.74 10.76
N SER A 123 -54.34 32.62 9.76
CA SER A 123 -53.51 33.81 9.64
C SER A 123 -54.00 34.90 10.58
N ALA A 124 -53.13 35.42 11.44
CA ALA A 124 -53.35 36.67 12.13
C ALA A 124 -52.60 37.80 11.39
N GLY A 125 -53.34 38.67 10.88
CA GLY A 125 -53.26 40.08 10.63
C GLY A 125 -51.94 40.77 10.28
N GLY A 126 -51.98 41.35 9.20
CA GLY A 126 -51.35 42.27 8.40
C GLY A 126 -50.66 43.49 8.98
N ASP A 127 -49.78 44.09 8.23
CA ASP A 127 -49.82 45.53 8.03
C ASP A 127 -49.24 45.92 6.67
N LYS A 128 -49.95 46.84 6.06
CA LYS A 128 -49.68 47.44 4.75
C LYS A 128 -48.78 48.65 4.95
N HIS A 129 -47.69 48.78 4.24
CA HIS A 129 -47.26 50.04 3.63
C HIS A 129 -46.31 49.78 2.48
N SER A 130 -46.77 50.00 1.28
CA SER A 130 -45.95 50.16 0.08
C SER A 130 -46.41 51.33 -0.76
N GLY A 131 -45.59 52.36 -0.81
CA GLY A 131 -45.65 53.31 -1.90
C GLY A 131 -45.06 52.73 -3.18
N PRO A 132 -45.33 53.25 -4.37
CA PRO A 132 -44.86 52.67 -5.62
C PRO A 132 -43.34 52.77 -5.75
N ALA A 133 -42.67 51.65 -5.61
CA ALA A 133 -41.23 51.55 -5.89
C ALA A 133 -40.98 51.73 -7.40
N ARG A 134 -39.99 52.56 -7.76
CA ARG A 134 -39.48 52.63 -9.13
C ARG A 134 -38.97 51.23 -9.52
N PRO A 135 -39.21 50.77 -10.77
CA PRO A 135 -38.70 49.48 -11.23
C PRO A 135 -37.20 49.49 -11.13
N LEU A 136 -36.65 48.58 -10.31
CA LEU A 136 -35.22 48.29 -10.22
C LEU A 136 -34.78 47.71 -11.57
N LYS A 137 -33.61 48.13 -12.04
CA LYS A 137 -32.97 47.43 -13.16
C LYS A 137 -32.64 46.01 -12.70
N SER A 138 -33.13 44.99 -13.43
CA SER A 138 -32.80 43.60 -13.12
C SER A 138 -31.73 43.06 -14.08
N LEU A 139 -30.75 42.35 -13.53
CA LEU A 139 -29.69 41.67 -14.27
C LEU A 139 -29.97 40.17 -14.22
N GLN A 140 -30.12 39.55 -15.39
CA GLN A 140 -30.22 38.10 -15.53
C GLN A 140 -29.16 37.64 -16.54
N THR A 141 -28.15 36.92 -16.03
CA THR A 141 -27.03 36.39 -16.83
C THR A 141 -26.70 34.96 -16.34
N GLU A 142 -26.05 34.18 -17.19
CA GLU A 142 -25.56 32.87 -16.77
C GLU A 142 -24.52 33.00 -15.65
N PRO A 143 -24.61 32.17 -14.58
CA PRO A 143 -23.67 32.21 -13.47
C PRO A 143 -22.33 31.67 -13.87
N ARG A 144 -21.27 32.31 -13.38
CA ARG A 144 -19.88 31.81 -13.46
C ARG A 144 -19.36 31.53 -12.06
N PHE A 145 -18.78 30.37 -11.85
CA PHE A 145 -18.33 29.95 -10.53
C PHE A 145 -16.83 30.12 -10.38
N ARG A 146 -16.44 30.68 -9.23
CA ARG A 146 -15.06 30.85 -8.83
C ARG A 146 -14.87 30.25 -7.44
N LEU A 147 -13.72 29.62 -7.20
CA LEU A 147 -13.30 29.10 -5.92
C LEU A 147 -11.91 29.60 -5.61
N GLU A 148 -11.75 30.25 -4.49
CA GLU A 148 -10.45 30.69 -3.97
C GLU A 148 -10.12 29.90 -2.70
N VAL A 149 -8.91 29.33 -2.64
CA VAL A 149 -8.37 28.71 -1.44
C VAL A 149 -7.34 29.66 -0.88
N LEU A 150 -7.54 30.08 0.36
CA LEU A 150 -6.75 31.12 1.01
C LEU A 150 -6.53 30.81 2.50
N VAL A 151 -5.51 31.47 3.06
CA VAL A 151 -5.21 31.45 4.48
C VAL A 151 -6.00 32.57 5.17
N GLU A 152 -6.77 32.22 6.17
CA GLU A 152 -7.47 33.22 7.00
C GLU A 152 -6.98 33.15 8.45
N PRO A 153 -6.73 34.30 9.07
CA PRO A 153 -6.40 34.36 10.50
C PRO A 153 -7.61 33.93 11.33
N ALA A 154 -7.40 33.12 12.33
CA ALA A 154 -8.41 32.70 13.29
C ALA A 154 -8.70 33.82 14.29
N ASN A 155 -9.27 34.94 13.82
CA ASN A 155 -9.41 36.18 14.58
C ASN A 155 -10.45 36.13 15.71
N SER A 156 -11.26 35.09 15.78
CA SER A 156 -12.26 34.94 16.82
C SER A 156 -12.04 33.70 17.68
N ARG A 157 -12.29 33.82 18.98
CA ARG A 157 -12.21 32.71 19.93
C ARG A 157 -13.11 31.52 19.57
N PRO A 158 -14.34 31.72 19.04
CA PRO A 158 -15.19 30.63 18.56
C PRO A 158 -14.58 29.86 17.39
N VAL A 159 -13.96 30.53 16.42
CA VAL A 159 -13.27 29.89 15.29
C VAL A 159 -12.06 29.09 15.79
N GLN A 160 -11.28 29.65 16.72
CA GLN A 160 -10.14 28.94 17.33
C GLN A 160 -10.60 27.66 18.06
N LEU A 161 -11.68 27.72 18.83
CA LEU A 161 -12.24 26.56 19.51
C LEU A 161 -12.76 25.50 18.52
N LEU A 162 -13.38 25.93 17.42
CA LEU A 162 -13.83 25.03 16.36
C LEU A 162 -12.64 24.33 15.70
N LEU A 163 -11.59 25.06 15.35
CA LEU A 163 -10.39 24.50 14.74
C LEU A 163 -9.69 23.50 15.67
N GLN A 164 -9.65 23.79 16.97
CA GLN A 164 -9.16 22.84 17.98
C GLN A 164 -10.04 21.59 18.07
N SER A 165 -11.36 21.74 18.00
CA SER A 165 -12.29 20.60 18.03
C SER A 165 -12.18 19.70 16.79
N LEU A 166 -11.84 20.29 15.65
CA LEU A 166 -11.65 19.59 14.38
C LEU A 166 -10.24 18.99 14.25
N ARG A 167 -9.39 19.07 15.30
CA ARG A 167 -7.97 18.68 15.26
C ARG A 167 -7.17 19.33 14.13
N ALA A 168 -7.68 20.41 13.56
CA ALA A 168 -6.91 21.25 12.66
C ALA A 168 -5.69 21.79 13.42
N SER A 169 -4.54 21.83 12.76
CA SER A 169 -3.22 22.08 13.34
C SER A 169 -3.19 23.26 14.32
N ASN A 170 -2.23 23.26 15.25
CA ASN A 170 -1.91 24.34 16.22
C ASN A 170 -1.46 25.67 15.54
N ARG A 171 -1.99 25.99 14.35
CA ARG A 171 -1.70 27.25 13.65
C ARG A 171 -2.74 28.28 14.04
N ASP A 172 -2.30 29.50 14.20
CA ASP A 172 -3.18 30.67 14.41
C ASP A 172 -3.96 31.03 13.14
N ASP A 173 -3.65 30.38 12.02
CA ASP A 173 -4.22 30.56 10.69
C ASP A 173 -4.90 29.27 10.23
N TRP A 174 -5.93 29.39 9.43
CA TRP A 174 -6.65 28.25 8.86
C TRP A 174 -6.89 28.41 7.37
N LEU A 175 -7.00 27.28 6.69
CA LEU A 175 -7.20 27.20 5.27
C LEU A 175 -8.68 26.99 4.97
N VAL A 176 -9.20 27.85 4.12
CA VAL A 176 -10.59 27.84 3.70
C VAL A 176 -10.73 27.97 2.20
N ALA A 177 -11.79 27.39 1.65
CA ALA A 177 -12.24 27.63 0.30
C ALA A 177 -13.38 28.64 0.33
N ARG A 178 -13.33 29.65 -0.53
CA ARG A 178 -14.38 30.66 -0.72
C ARG A 178 -14.96 30.53 -2.13
N PRO A 179 -16.10 29.86 -2.27
CA PRO A 179 -16.79 29.83 -3.55
C PRO A 179 -17.61 31.09 -3.74
N THR A 180 -17.50 31.67 -4.92
CA THR A 180 -18.28 32.83 -5.35
C THR A 180 -18.98 32.54 -6.69
N VAL A 181 -20.04 33.25 -6.96
CA VAL A 181 -20.79 33.19 -8.21
C VAL A 181 -20.88 34.59 -8.82
N SER A 182 -20.51 34.74 -10.08
CA SER A 182 -20.58 36.02 -10.80
C SER A 182 -21.78 36.04 -11.75
N TYR A 183 -22.54 37.09 -11.66
CA TYR A 183 -23.62 37.45 -12.60
C TYR A 183 -23.19 38.74 -13.33
N GLY A 184 -22.73 38.59 -14.57
CA GLY A 184 -22.05 39.68 -15.26
C GLY A 184 -20.78 40.10 -14.56
N ASP A 185 -20.68 41.38 -14.20
CA ASP A 185 -19.50 41.94 -13.48
C ASP A 185 -19.69 41.96 -11.97
N HIS A 186 -20.74 41.34 -11.45
CA HIS A 186 -21.07 41.35 -10.02
C HIS A 186 -20.81 39.97 -9.41
N GLU A 187 -19.98 39.92 -8.39
CA GLU A 187 -19.61 38.72 -7.65
C GLU A 187 -20.36 38.63 -6.33
N LEU A 188 -20.96 37.49 -6.06
CA LEU A 188 -21.74 37.19 -4.88
C LEU A 188 -21.19 35.93 -4.22
N PRO A 189 -21.26 35.76 -2.89
CA PRO A 189 -20.98 34.49 -2.25
C PRO A 189 -21.92 33.41 -2.76
N LEU A 190 -21.39 32.17 -2.91
CA LEU A 190 -22.20 31.03 -3.27
C LEU A 190 -23.10 30.65 -2.10
N HIS A 191 -24.41 30.79 -2.26
CA HIS A 191 -25.41 30.42 -1.28
C HIS A 191 -26.21 29.20 -1.75
N THR A 192 -26.43 28.27 -0.85
CA THR A 192 -27.32 27.12 -1.11
C THR A 192 -28.76 27.40 -0.83
N SER A 193 -29.05 28.52 -0.16
CA SER A 193 -30.40 29.00 0.21
C SER A 193 -30.47 30.51 0.08
N GLY A 194 -31.65 31.06 -0.06
CA GLY A 194 -31.91 32.50 -0.13
C GLY A 194 -32.90 32.89 -1.21
N ASP A 195 -33.11 34.19 -1.35
CA ASP A 195 -34.05 34.76 -2.34
C ASP A 195 -33.49 34.59 -3.75
N SER A 196 -34.39 34.36 -4.70
CA SER A 196 -34.08 34.26 -6.12
C SER A 196 -33.63 35.58 -6.76
N ALA A 197 -33.64 36.67 -6.00
CA ALA A 197 -33.14 37.96 -6.41
C ALA A 197 -32.49 38.67 -5.21
N VAL A 198 -31.33 39.28 -5.45
CA VAL A 198 -30.59 40.07 -4.46
C VAL A 198 -30.39 41.48 -4.98
N VAL A 199 -30.66 42.46 -4.16
CA VAL A 199 -30.43 43.86 -4.50
C VAL A 199 -29.03 44.25 -4.00
N ILE A 200 -28.21 44.68 -4.95
CA ILE A 200 -26.84 45.16 -4.66
C ILE A 200 -26.74 46.66 -4.92
N GLU A 201 -26.03 47.40 -4.10
CA GLU A 201 -25.75 48.81 -4.35
C GLU A 201 -24.57 48.92 -5.32
N THR A 202 -24.80 49.59 -6.46
CA THR A 202 -23.77 49.86 -7.46
C THR A 202 -23.54 51.37 -7.58
N ALA A 203 -22.44 51.78 -8.23
CA ALA A 203 -22.13 53.15 -8.51
C ALA A 203 -23.25 53.86 -9.34
N GLN A 204 -24.13 53.09 -9.99
CA GLN A 204 -25.25 53.57 -10.81
C GLN A 204 -26.61 53.50 -10.07
N GLY A 205 -26.61 53.10 -8.80
CA GLY A 205 -27.78 52.87 -7.96
C GLY A 205 -28.09 51.41 -7.71
N PRO A 206 -29.14 51.09 -6.98
CA PRO A 206 -29.52 49.72 -6.63
C PRO A 206 -29.86 48.89 -7.89
N LEU A 207 -29.26 47.70 -7.96
CA LEU A 207 -29.44 46.74 -9.04
C LEU A 207 -29.94 45.43 -8.44
N GLU A 208 -31.04 44.91 -9.02
CA GLU A 208 -31.56 43.60 -8.67
C GLU A 208 -30.87 42.53 -9.52
N VAL A 209 -30.13 41.59 -8.86
CA VAL A 209 -29.51 40.45 -9.52
C VAL A 209 -30.40 39.22 -9.35
N VAL A 210 -30.89 38.68 -10.47
CA VAL A 210 -31.70 37.46 -10.50
C VAL A 210 -30.74 36.26 -10.49
N ARG A 211 -30.83 35.45 -9.44
CA ARG A 211 -29.95 34.30 -9.22
C ARG A 211 -30.52 33.03 -9.84
N ASP A 212 -29.63 32.22 -10.39
CA ASP A 212 -29.94 30.83 -10.76
C ASP A 212 -29.65 29.89 -9.59
N LEU A 213 -30.65 29.76 -8.70
CA LEU A 213 -30.51 28.91 -7.52
C LEU A 213 -30.32 27.43 -7.85
N HIS A 214 -30.75 26.97 -9.03
CA HIS A 214 -30.52 25.59 -9.45
C HIS A 214 -29.04 25.35 -9.79
N ALA A 215 -28.47 26.24 -10.59
CA ALA A 215 -27.04 26.18 -10.93
C ALA A 215 -26.17 26.32 -9.66
N GLU A 216 -26.51 27.23 -8.75
CA GLU A 216 -25.77 27.41 -7.50
C GLU A 216 -25.87 26.19 -6.57
N LYS A 217 -27.04 25.54 -6.45
CA LYS A 217 -27.19 24.28 -5.71
C LYS A 217 -26.36 23.15 -6.31
N ASN A 218 -26.31 23.08 -7.64
CA ASN A 218 -25.48 22.07 -8.31
C ASN A 218 -23.99 22.33 -8.06
N ALA A 219 -23.55 23.59 -8.13
CA ALA A 219 -22.19 23.99 -7.80
C ALA A 219 -21.81 23.64 -6.36
N ALA A 220 -22.69 23.88 -5.40
CA ALA A 220 -22.50 23.50 -4.01
C ALA A 220 -22.41 21.98 -3.82
N ARG A 221 -23.22 21.20 -4.56
CA ARG A 221 -23.10 19.72 -4.56
C ARG A 221 -21.78 19.24 -5.12
N GLU A 222 -21.27 19.87 -6.15
CA GLU A 222 -19.93 19.54 -6.69
C GLU A 222 -18.85 19.74 -5.65
N LEU A 223 -18.88 20.82 -4.86
CA LEU A 223 -17.94 21.06 -3.77
C LEU A 223 -18.11 20.01 -2.66
N ALA A 224 -19.34 19.67 -2.31
CA ALA A 224 -19.61 18.63 -1.30
C ALA A 224 -19.11 17.24 -1.75
N GLN A 225 -19.27 16.89 -3.04
CA GLN A 225 -18.71 15.64 -3.61
C GLN A 225 -17.19 15.58 -3.56
N LEU A 226 -16.53 16.73 -3.49
CA LEU A 226 -15.09 16.83 -3.28
C LEU A 226 -14.70 16.85 -1.79
N GLY A 227 -15.64 16.64 -0.87
CA GLY A 227 -15.39 16.61 0.56
C GLY A 227 -15.30 17.99 1.23
N LEU A 228 -15.73 19.05 0.55
CA LEU A 228 -15.84 20.37 1.16
C LEU A 228 -17.20 20.55 1.81
N THR A 229 -17.25 21.10 3.01
CA THR A 229 -18.48 21.42 3.71
C THR A 229 -18.54 22.90 4.07
N HIS A 230 -19.71 23.47 4.00
CA HIS A 230 -19.93 24.87 4.36
C HIS A 230 -19.84 25.05 5.89
N LEU A 231 -19.11 26.04 6.37
CA LEU A 231 -18.91 26.27 7.80
C LEU A 231 -20.24 26.49 8.54
N GLY A 232 -21.16 27.24 7.96
CA GLY A 232 -22.50 27.46 8.50
C GLY A 232 -23.36 26.19 8.60
N ALA A 233 -23.01 25.09 7.93
CA ALA A 233 -23.71 23.82 8.06
C ALA A 233 -23.27 23.01 9.29
N GLN A 234 -22.16 23.35 9.92
CA GLN A 234 -21.64 22.62 11.09
C GLN A 234 -22.42 22.98 12.38
N PRO A 235 -22.99 22.00 13.09
CA PRO A 235 -23.77 22.25 14.29
C PRO A 235 -23.03 23.01 15.38
N SER A 236 -21.74 22.70 15.58
CA SER A 236 -20.88 23.34 16.57
C SER A 236 -20.66 24.81 16.27
N TYR A 237 -20.46 25.16 15.00
CA TYR A 237 -20.24 26.55 14.59
C TYR A 237 -21.51 27.39 14.72
N ARG A 238 -22.67 26.80 14.41
CA ARG A 238 -23.99 27.46 14.59
C ARG A 238 -24.24 27.85 16.03
N PHE A 239 -23.92 26.97 16.96
CA PHE A 239 -24.06 27.28 18.37
C PHE A 239 -23.18 28.49 18.74
N LEU A 240 -21.95 28.51 18.25
CA LEU A 240 -21.00 29.59 18.51
C LEU A 240 -21.41 30.91 17.82
N LEU A 241 -21.92 30.87 16.58
CA LEU A 241 -22.50 32.04 15.89
C LEU A 241 -23.75 32.56 16.59
N GLY A 242 -24.59 31.68 17.13
CA GLY A 242 -25.76 32.10 17.93
C GLY A 242 -25.38 32.93 19.17
N LEU A 243 -24.23 32.64 19.74
CA LEU A 243 -23.68 33.44 20.87
C LEU A 243 -23.06 34.77 20.41
N GLU A 244 -22.54 34.83 19.17
CA GLU A 244 -21.91 36.04 18.62
C GLU A 244 -22.90 37.00 17.95
N ARG A 245 -24.01 36.53 17.36
CA ARG A 245 -25.06 37.39 16.79
C ARG A 245 -25.68 38.39 17.80
N GLN A 246 -25.43 38.21 19.09
CA GLN A 246 -25.73 39.21 20.11
C GLN A 246 -24.70 40.35 20.20
N ARG A 247 -23.61 40.30 19.41
CA ARG A 247 -22.54 41.31 19.36
C ARG A 247 -22.17 41.63 17.90
N ASP A 248 -22.92 42.46 17.26
CA ASP A 248 -22.67 43.16 15.98
C ASP A 248 -21.53 42.60 15.07
N SER A 249 -21.94 42.22 13.88
CA SER A 249 -21.27 42.00 12.59
C SER A 249 -21.22 40.56 12.12
N ALA A 250 -21.87 40.29 10.97
CA ALA A 250 -21.67 39.12 10.15
C ALA A 250 -20.18 39.03 9.75
N THR A 251 -19.47 38.08 10.29
CA THR A 251 -18.05 37.86 9.96
C THR A 251 -17.95 37.13 8.61
N SER A 252 -16.96 37.50 7.79
CA SER A 252 -16.66 36.90 6.50
C SER A 252 -16.53 35.36 6.54
N ALA A 253 -16.35 34.79 7.72
CA ALA A 253 -16.27 33.36 7.99
C ALA A 253 -17.57 32.57 7.67
N GLU A 254 -18.73 33.21 7.61
CA GLU A 254 -20.01 32.51 7.33
C GLU A 254 -20.04 31.83 5.95
N PHE A 255 -19.25 32.31 5.00
CA PHE A 255 -19.21 31.83 3.62
C PHE A 255 -18.02 30.92 3.32
N ALA A 256 -17.28 30.53 4.34
CA ALA A 256 -16.13 29.67 4.20
C ALA A 256 -16.53 28.20 4.10
N TRP A 257 -15.87 27.50 3.21
CA TRP A 257 -15.96 26.04 3.06
C TRP A 257 -14.64 25.41 3.51
N PHE A 258 -14.70 24.24 4.09
CA PHE A 258 -13.53 23.53 4.61
C PHE A 258 -13.69 22.02 4.46
N PRO A 259 -12.62 21.24 4.56
CA PRO A 259 -12.68 19.79 4.49
C PRO A 259 -13.61 19.21 5.54
N GLU A 260 -14.44 18.25 5.15
CA GLU A 260 -15.37 17.60 6.06
C GLU A 260 -14.62 16.93 7.23
N PRO A 261 -15.05 17.13 8.49
CA PRO A 261 -14.34 16.62 9.68
C PRO A 261 -14.24 15.10 9.77
N SER A 262 -15.08 14.37 9.05
CA SER A 262 -15.01 12.91 8.91
C SER A 262 -13.78 12.44 8.12
N LEU A 263 -13.22 13.31 7.28
CA LEU A 263 -11.93 13.09 6.64
C LEU A 263 -10.84 13.30 7.71
N ASN A 264 -10.39 12.25 8.32
CA ASN A 264 -9.54 12.19 9.53
C ASN A 264 -8.23 13.02 9.51
N THR A 265 -7.93 13.74 8.43
CA THR A 265 -6.68 14.48 8.25
C THR A 265 -6.87 15.71 7.36
N PRO A 266 -7.32 16.85 7.90
CA PRO A 266 -7.43 18.11 7.13
C PRO A 266 -6.12 18.52 6.46
N ASP A 267 -4.98 18.24 7.10
CA ASP A 267 -3.65 18.54 6.56
C ASP A 267 -3.32 17.75 5.28
N LEU A 268 -3.96 16.61 5.06
CA LEU A 268 -3.78 15.79 3.85
C LEU A 268 -4.77 16.16 2.73
N TYR A 269 -5.84 16.83 3.06
CA TYR A 269 -6.88 17.20 2.10
C TYR A 269 -6.41 18.24 1.08
N TRP A 270 -5.74 19.31 1.54
CA TRP A 270 -5.39 20.42 0.68
C TRP A 270 -4.34 20.10 -0.40
N PRO A 271 -3.30 19.31 -0.13
CA PRO A 271 -2.44 18.79 -1.18
C PRO A 271 -3.20 17.99 -2.25
N TRP A 272 -4.11 17.12 -1.83
CA TRP A 272 -4.99 16.39 -2.75
C TRP A 272 -5.90 17.33 -3.54
N PHE A 273 -6.48 18.32 -2.88
CA PHE A 273 -7.33 19.30 -3.51
C PHE A 273 -6.56 20.05 -4.62
N ARG A 274 -5.33 20.48 -4.33
CA ARG A 274 -4.46 21.18 -5.30
C ARG A 274 -4.10 20.29 -6.48
N ALA A 275 -3.73 19.05 -6.25
CA ALA A 275 -3.29 18.13 -7.29
C ALA A 275 -4.43 17.67 -8.21
N GLU A 276 -5.56 17.26 -7.62
CA GLU A 276 -6.61 16.60 -8.36
C GLU A 276 -7.92 17.38 -8.43
N ALA A 277 -8.46 17.82 -7.28
CA ALA A 277 -9.79 18.41 -7.20
C ALA A 277 -9.88 19.74 -7.96
N ALA A 278 -8.86 20.58 -7.86
CA ALA A 278 -8.80 21.86 -8.59
C ALA A 278 -8.83 21.65 -10.10
N THR A 279 -8.12 20.63 -10.60
CA THR A 279 -8.12 20.28 -12.03
C THR A 279 -9.50 19.78 -12.49
N ARG A 280 -10.16 18.96 -11.66
CA ARG A 280 -11.54 18.49 -11.94
C ARG A 280 -12.54 19.64 -12.01
N LEU A 281 -12.46 20.60 -11.08
CA LEU A 281 -13.31 21.78 -11.08
C LEU A 281 -13.05 22.67 -12.31
N LYS A 282 -11.77 22.92 -12.66
CA LYS A 282 -11.43 23.67 -13.89
C LYS A 282 -12.01 23.01 -15.13
N GLY A 283 -11.96 21.69 -15.23
CA GLY A 283 -12.56 20.90 -16.32
C GLY A 283 -14.10 21.04 -16.39
N ARG A 284 -14.76 21.45 -15.29
CA ARG A 284 -16.20 21.74 -15.23
C ARG A 284 -16.55 23.21 -15.37
N GLY A 285 -15.57 24.06 -15.66
CA GLY A 285 -15.80 25.49 -15.93
C GLY A 285 -15.62 26.40 -14.72
N TRP A 286 -15.14 25.89 -13.59
CA TRP A 286 -14.80 26.73 -12.45
C TRP A 286 -13.49 27.48 -12.68
N GLN A 287 -13.43 28.70 -12.17
CA GLN A 287 -12.17 29.41 -11.98
C GLN A 287 -11.64 29.07 -10.58
N VAL A 288 -10.50 28.39 -10.49
CA VAL A 288 -9.92 27.99 -9.21
C VAL A 288 -8.58 28.71 -9.01
N GLY A 289 -8.54 29.53 -7.98
CA GLY A 289 -7.36 30.20 -7.43
C GLY A 289 -6.92 29.54 -6.14
N ILE A 290 -5.62 29.39 -5.96
CA ILE A 290 -5.00 28.94 -4.69
C ILE A 290 -3.93 29.95 -4.35
N ASP A 291 -4.07 30.58 -3.18
CA ASP A 291 -3.14 31.60 -2.71
C ASP A 291 -1.71 31.03 -2.59
N GLU A 292 -0.71 31.83 -2.91
CA GLU A 292 0.70 31.47 -2.80
C GLU A 292 1.12 31.24 -1.34
N GLU A 293 0.45 31.90 -0.38
CA GLU A 293 0.68 31.66 1.06
C GLU A 293 0.13 30.32 1.57
N VAL A 294 -0.67 29.62 0.75
CA VAL A 294 -1.13 28.27 1.05
C VAL A 294 0.05 27.30 0.91
N GLY A 295 0.77 27.10 1.99
CA GLY A 295 2.05 26.39 2.08
C GLY A 295 1.95 24.87 1.92
N PHE A 296 1.28 24.36 0.88
CA PHE A 296 1.26 22.94 0.52
C PHE A 296 1.82 22.77 -0.90
N PRO A 297 3.13 22.70 -1.05
CA PRO A 297 3.70 22.40 -2.35
C PRO A 297 3.31 20.99 -2.77
N VAL A 298 2.82 20.86 -3.99
CA VAL A 298 2.63 19.57 -4.65
C VAL A 298 3.68 19.50 -5.75
N TYR A 299 4.57 18.54 -5.61
CA TYR A 299 5.66 18.33 -6.53
C TYR A 299 5.29 17.23 -7.52
N GLU A 300 5.28 17.57 -8.80
CA GLU A 300 5.20 16.60 -9.87
C GLU A 300 6.58 15.96 -10.00
N THR A 301 6.69 14.67 -9.71
CA THR A 301 7.95 13.95 -9.86
C THR A 301 7.73 12.61 -10.54
N GLU A 302 8.63 12.26 -11.43
CA GLU A 302 8.69 10.92 -11.96
C GLU A 302 9.76 10.11 -11.22
N PRO A 303 9.55 8.80 -10.98
CA PRO A 303 10.59 7.96 -10.37
C PRO A 303 11.92 7.93 -11.14
N ALA A 304 11.94 8.35 -12.39
CA ALA A 304 13.17 8.54 -13.15
C ALA A 304 14.07 9.64 -12.59
N ASP A 305 13.48 10.59 -11.85
CA ASP A 305 14.21 11.70 -11.20
C ASP A 305 14.77 11.28 -9.82
N TRP A 306 14.41 10.08 -9.36
CA TRP A 306 14.86 9.59 -8.07
C TRP A 306 16.24 8.97 -8.18
N GLU A 307 17.14 9.52 -7.42
CA GLU A 307 18.49 9.00 -7.29
C GLU A 307 18.59 8.05 -6.11
N GLY A 308 19.17 6.90 -6.35
CA GLY A 308 19.47 5.94 -5.31
C GLY A 308 20.97 5.72 -5.16
N SER A 309 21.40 5.39 -3.96
CA SER A 309 22.77 4.96 -3.72
C SER A 309 22.82 3.74 -2.81
N LEU A 310 23.82 2.90 -3.05
CA LEU A 310 24.11 1.72 -2.26
C LEU A 310 25.51 1.88 -1.65
N ALA A 311 25.58 2.03 -0.34
CA ALA A 311 26.84 2.21 0.38
C ALA A 311 27.20 0.95 1.18
N GLU A 312 28.44 0.48 1.02
CA GLU A 312 28.96 -0.68 1.75
C GLU A 312 29.11 -0.37 3.25
N GLN A 313 28.63 -1.27 4.08
CA GLN A 313 28.67 -1.21 5.53
C GLN A 313 29.66 -2.25 6.10
N PRO A 314 30.13 -2.09 7.34
CA PRO A 314 30.96 -3.10 7.99
C PRO A 314 30.31 -4.49 7.96
N GLY A 315 31.07 -5.50 7.52
CA GLY A 315 30.56 -6.87 7.36
C GLY A 315 30.03 -7.20 5.96
N GLY A 316 30.22 -6.30 4.99
CA GLY A 316 29.87 -6.54 3.58
C GLY A 316 28.37 -6.37 3.25
N TRP A 317 27.61 -5.75 4.14
CA TRP A 317 26.21 -5.39 3.91
C TRP A 317 26.13 -4.03 3.21
N PHE A 318 24.95 -3.72 2.63
CA PHE A 318 24.74 -2.46 1.94
C PHE A 318 23.56 -1.69 2.54
N SER A 319 23.73 -0.39 2.76
CA SER A 319 22.62 0.51 3.05
C SER A 319 22.08 1.08 1.73
N LEU A 320 20.76 1.14 1.61
CA LEU A 320 20.06 1.80 0.51
C LEU A 320 19.67 3.20 0.95
N SER A 321 19.89 4.18 0.10
CA SER A 321 19.32 5.51 0.19
C SER A 321 18.59 5.80 -1.12
N VAL A 322 17.38 6.31 -1.05
CA VAL A 322 16.57 6.72 -2.21
C VAL A 322 16.08 8.13 -1.94
N GLY A 323 16.33 9.04 -2.85
CA GLY A 323 15.92 10.42 -2.71
C GLY A 323 15.88 11.14 -4.05
N PHE A 324 15.44 12.39 -4.03
CA PHE A 324 15.57 13.30 -5.16
C PHE A 324 15.93 14.70 -4.63
N ASP A 325 16.46 15.52 -5.52
CA ASP A 325 16.79 16.91 -5.21
C ASP A 325 15.53 17.77 -5.34
N LEU A 326 15.21 18.50 -4.27
CA LEU A 326 14.10 19.41 -4.21
C LEU A 326 14.63 20.78 -3.82
N ASP A 327 14.65 21.74 -4.77
CA ASP A 327 15.12 23.10 -4.57
C ASP A 327 16.55 23.22 -3.96
N GLY A 328 17.42 22.23 -4.25
CA GLY A 328 18.79 22.16 -3.75
C GLY A 328 18.96 21.43 -2.41
N GLU A 329 17.88 20.89 -1.85
CA GLU A 329 17.92 19.98 -0.71
C GLU A 329 17.55 18.56 -1.11
N ARG A 330 18.35 17.58 -0.67
CA ARG A 330 18.07 16.16 -0.95
C ARG A 330 17.04 15.60 0.03
N LEU A 331 15.87 15.25 -0.48
CA LEU A 331 14.82 14.59 0.30
C LEU A 331 15.07 13.07 0.30
N ASP A 332 15.16 12.47 1.50
CA ASP A 332 15.24 11.00 1.67
C ASP A 332 13.84 10.39 1.63
N LEU A 333 13.58 9.59 0.59
CA LEU A 333 12.30 8.93 0.36
C LEU A 333 12.19 7.56 1.05
N LEU A 334 13.31 6.94 1.44
CA LEU A 334 13.28 5.57 1.95
C LEU A 334 12.40 5.40 3.21
N PRO A 335 12.43 6.30 4.21
CA PRO A 335 11.53 6.23 5.37
C PRO A 335 10.06 6.36 4.97
N ILE A 336 9.76 7.21 3.99
CA ILE A 336 8.39 7.45 3.50
C ILE A 336 7.87 6.21 2.77
N LEU A 337 8.67 5.64 1.85
CA LEU A 337 8.32 4.43 1.10
C LEU A 337 8.16 3.21 2.03
N THR A 338 9.00 3.12 3.08
CA THR A 338 8.87 2.06 4.09
C THR A 338 7.55 2.19 4.85
N ARG A 339 7.16 3.39 5.24
CA ARG A 339 5.88 3.65 5.90
C ARG A 339 4.69 3.29 5.00
N LEU A 340 4.74 3.62 3.71
CA LEU A 340 3.68 3.24 2.75
C LEU A 340 3.51 1.71 2.66
N LEU A 341 4.61 0.96 2.78
CA LEU A 341 4.56 -0.51 2.84
C LEU A 341 3.92 -1.03 4.12
N GLU A 342 4.20 -0.38 5.26
CA GLU A 342 3.63 -0.75 6.56
C GLU A 342 2.14 -0.42 6.65
N ASP A 343 1.70 0.68 6.05
CA ASP A 343 0.31 1.15 6.03
C ASP A 343 -0.59 0.39 5.02
N GLY A 344 -0.05 -0.59 4.29
CA GLY A 344 -0.82 -1.38 3.32
C GLY A 344 -1.17 -0.64 2.02
N THR A 345 -0.48 0.46 1.72
CA THR A 345 -0.70 1.27 0.51
C THR A 345 -0.55 0.45 -0.78
N LEU A 346 0.27 -0.60 -0.76
CA LEU A 346 0.47 -1.47 -1.93
C LEU A 346 -0.83 -2.17 -2.35
N ASP A 347 -1.61 -2.69 -1.39
CA ASP A 347 -2.89 -3.35 -1.67
C ASP A 347 -3.90 -2.36 -2.26
N MET A 348 -3.94 -1.13 -1.72
CA MET A 348 -4.79 -0.05 -2.26
C MET A 348 -4.38 0.35 -3.69
N LEU A 349 -3.07 0.43 -3.98
CA LEU A 349 -2.57 0.73 -5.33
C LEU A 349 -2.92 -0.36 -6.34
N ASP A 350 -3.09 -1.61 -5.90
CA ASP A 350 -3.49 -2.73 -6.76
C ASP A 350 -4.94 -2.61 -7.26
N GLU A 351 -5.79 -1.88 -6.54
CA GLU A 351 -7.17 -1.57 -6.92
C GLU A 351 -7.27 -0.35 -7.86
N LEU A 352 -6.23 0.50 -7.94
CA LEU A 352 -6.21 1.68 -8.80
C LEU A 352 -5.89 1.33 -10.25
N SER A 353 -6.43 2.12 -11.18
CA SER A 353 -6.07 2.01 -12.59
C SER A 353 -4.62 2.45 -12.84
N ASP A 354 -3.94 1.83 -13.80
CA ASP A 354 -2.54 2.15 -14.15
C ASP A 354 -2.32 3.60 -14.63
N ARG A 355 -3.38 4.35 -14.90
CA ARG A 355 -3.34 5.75 -15.34
C ARG A 355 -3.58 6.75 -14.20
N SER A 356 -3.84 6.27 -13.00
CA SER A 356 -4.04 7.12 -11.83
C SER A 356 -2.71 7.58 -11.25
N HIS A 357 -2.76 8.68 -10.48
CA HIS A 357 -1.65 9.14 -9.66
C HIS A 357 -1.96 8.90 -8.19
N HIS A 358 -0.93 8.81 -7.39
CA HIS A 358 -1.03 8.68 -5.95
C HIS A 358 -0.24 9.81 -5.28
N LEU A 359 -0.81 10.38 -4.22
CA LEU A 359 -0.16 11.40 -3.42
C LEU A 359 0.60 10.78 -2.27
N VAL A 360 1.87 11.06 -2.21
CA VAL A 360 2.75 10.66 -1.11
C VAL A 360 3.06 11.89 -0.28
N TYR A 361 2.54 11.93 0.96
CA TYR A 361 2.69 13.08 1.84
C TYR A 361 4.08 13.15 2.48
N LEU A 362 4.63 14.35 2.49
CA LEU A 362 5.94 14.65 3.04
C LEU A 362 5.83 15.14 4.50
N PRO A 363 6.89 14.96 5.31
CA PRO A 363 6.87 15.38 6.72
C PRO A 363 6.73 16.90 6.91
N ASP A 364 7.10 17.71 5.92
CA ASP A 364 7.02 19.16 5.88
C ASP A 364 5.63 19.70 5.49
N GLY A 365 4.68 18.82 5.19
CA GLY A 365 3.33 19.15 4.78
C GLY A 365 3.13 19.29 3.27
N GLY A 366 4.19 19.07 2.47
CA GLY A 366 4.09 18.94 1.02
C GLY A 366 3.60 17.56 0.57
N ALA A 367 3.43 17.38 -0.73
CA ALA A 367 3.08 16.07 -1.30
C ALA A 367 3.78 15.84 -2.65
N LEU A 368 4.13 14.58 -2.90
CA LEU A 368 4.60 14.11 -4.19
C LEU A 368 3.43 13.52 -4.96
N HIS A 369 3.22 13.95 -6.17
CA HIS A 369 2.21 13.42 -7.09
C HIS A 369 2.88 12.44 -8.05
N ILE A 370 2.70 11.14 -7.81
CA ILE A 370 3.45 10.08 -8.47
C ILE A 370 2.51 9.17 -9.27
N PRO A 371 2.87 8.76 -10.50
CA PRO A 371 2.12 7.74 -11.21
C PRO A 371 1.99 6.44 -10.40
N ALA A 372 0.75 5.99 -10.17
CA ALA A 372 0.45 4.86 -9.29
C ALA A 372 1.12 3.55 -9.75
N ASP A 373 1.19 3.29 -11.05
CA ASP A 373 1.83 2.12 -11.63
C ASP A 373 3.33 2.04 -11.32
N ARG A 374 4.03 3.20 -11.33
CA ARG A 374 5.45 3.29 -11.00
C ARG A 374 5.71 3.17 -9.52
N LEU A 375 4.91 3.88 -8.69
CA LEU A 375 5.01 3.75 -7.24
C LEU A 375 4.80 2.30 -6.81
N LYS A 376 3.81 1.62 -7.37
CA LYS A 376 3.52 0.20 -7.15
C LYS A 376 4.73 -0.70 -7.46
N ARG A 377 5.41 -0.51 -8.60
CA ARG A 377 6.60 -1.29 -8.96
C ARG A 377 7.74 -1.07 -7.96
N ILE A 378 7.99 0.18 -7.56
CA ILE A 378 9.02 0.51 -6.57
C ILE A 378 8.68 -0.10 -5.21
N LEU A 379 7.45 0.06 -4.74
CA LEU A 379 7.02 -0.52 -3.46
C LEU A 379 7.12 -2.05 -3.47
N ARG A 380 6.74 -2.72 -4.56
CA ARG A 380 6.91 -4.17 -4.70
C ARG A 380 8.38 -4.59 -4.64
N GLN A 381 9.28 -3.86 -5.30
CA GLN A 381 10.71 -4.13 -5.22
C GLN A 381 11.25 -3.93 -3.81
N LEU A 382 10.88 -2.84 -3.15
CA LEU A 382 11.33 -2.57 -1.78
C LEU A 382 10.72 -3.55 -0.77
N ALA A 383 9.46 -3.93 -0.92
CA ALA A 383 8.78 -4.90 -0.06
C ALA A 383 9.50 -6.25 -0.04
N SER A 384 10.12 -6.63 -1.16
CA SER A 384 10.89 -7.87 -1.26
C SER A 384 12.27 -7.79 -0.60
N LEU A 385 12.84 -6.60 -0.47
CA LEU A 385 14.25 -6.37 -0.10
C LEU A 385 14.42 -5.77 1.30
N VAL A 386 13.56 -4.84 1.68
CA VAL A 386 13.69 -4.09 2.93
C VAL A 386 13.01 -4.85 4.07
N ASP A 387 13.78 -5.21 5.09
CA ASP A 387 13.27 -5.72 6.36
C ASP A 387 13.26 -4.55 7.36
N PRO A 388 12.10 -4.13 7.92
CA PRO A 388 12.02 -3.04 8.88
C PRO A 388 12.95 -3.22 10.09
N ASN A 389 13.24 -4.48 10.45
CA ASN A 389 14.15 -4.82 11.53
C ASN A 389 15.64 -4.89 11.12
N ARG A 390 15.93 -4.72 9.82
CA ARG A 390 17.30 -4.77 9.27
C ARG A 390 17.41 -3.76 8.12
N PRO A 391 17.92 -2.56 8.36
CA PRO A 391 18.04 -1.51 7.35
C PRO A 391 19.14 -1.78 6.30
N PHE A 392 19.75 -2.97 6.32
CA PHE A 392 20.85 -3.33 5.44
C PHE A 392 20.47 -4.46 4.49
N LEU A 393 20.87 -4.32 3.23
CA LEU A 393 20.67 -5.31 2.19
C LEU A 393 21.83 -6.30 2.16
N HIS A 394 21.51 -7.57 1.92
CA HIS A 394 22.52 -8.56 1.59
C HIS A 394 23.18 -8.22 0.24
N PRO A 395 24.49 -8.47 0.03
CA PRO A 395 25.18 -8.14 -1.22
C PRO A 395 24.48 -8.63 -2.50
N VAL A 396 23.91 -9.83 -2.45
CA VAL A 396 23.15 -10.40 -3.59
C VAL A 396 21.88 -9.59 -3.87
N ASP A 397 21.16 -9.16 -2.84
CA ASP A 397 19.95 -8.33 -2.98
C ASP A 397 20.31 -6.94 -3.49
N ALA A 398 21.38 -6.33 -2.96
CA ALA A 398 21.89 -5.05 -3.42
C ALA A 398 22.30 -5.09 -4.90
N ALA A 399 22.97 -6.16 -5.34
CA ALA A 399 23.36 -6.33 -6.73
C ALA A 399 22.16 -6.61 -7.66
N ASN A 400 21.17 -7.38 -7.20
CA ASN A 400 19.92 -7.59 -7.94
C ASN A 400 19.13 -6.28 -8.07
N LEU A 401 19.05 -5.48 -7.01
CA LEU A 401 18.42 -4.17 -7.03
C LEU A 401 19.13 -3.25 -8.02
N ALA A 402 20.46 -3.14 -7.95
CA ALA A 402 21.26 -2.33 -8.88
C ALA A 402 21.10 -2.73 -10.36
N SER A 403 20.81 -4.02 -10.64
CA SER A 403 20.68 -4.51 -12.02
C SER A 403 19.27 -4.45 -12.60
N ARG A 404 18.24 -4.31 -11.80
CA ARG A 404 16.83 -4.45 -12.19
C ARG A 404 15.93 -3.31 -11.75
N SER A 405 16.44 -2.37 -10.97
CA SER A 405 15.65 -1.27 -10.42
C SER A 405 15.27 -0.28 -11.52
N GLU A 406 14.05 0.25 -11.42
CA GLU A 406 13.65 1.46 -12.16
C GLU A 406 14.27 2.72 -11.55
N LEU A 407 14.84 2.60 -10.34
CA LEU A 407 15.60 3.67 -9.70
C LEU A 407 16.98 3.77 -10.34
N SER A 408 17.42 4.98 -10.59
CA SER A 408 18.79 5.25 -11.00
C SER A 408 19.72 5.04 -9.82
N LEU A 409 20.29 3.84 -9.70
CA LEU A 409 21.14 3.47 -8.56
C LEU A 409 22.61 3.63 -8.90
N GLU A 410 23.32 4.46 -8.16
CA GLU A 410 24.78 4.51 -8.20
C GLU A 410 25.35 3.34 -7.38
N PRO A 411 25.98 2.34 -8.04
CA PRO A 411 26.58 1.22 -7.33
C PRO A 411 27.93 1.63 -6.70
N ALA A 412 28.10 1.45 -5.42
CA ALA A 412 29.40 1.60 -4.77
C ALA A 412 30.40 0.52 -5.26
N GLY A 413 31.66 0.88 -5.41
CA GLY A 413 32.79 0.14 -5.97
C GLY A 413 32.70 -1.38 -6.13
N ASN A 414 32.55 -2.14 -5.05
CA ASN A 414 32.49 -3.61 -5.09
C ASN A 414 31.18 -4.15 -5.69
N LEU A 415 30.09 -3.40 -5.64
CA LEU A 415 28.78 -3.84 -6.10
C LEU A 415 28.73 -3.99 -7.62
N THR A 416 29.42 -3.12 -8.36
CA THR A 416 29.53 -3.21 -9.83
C THR A 416 30.16 -4.54 -10.26
N ASN A 417 31.21 -4.98 -9.53
CA ASN A 417 31.83 -6.28 -9.75
C ASN A 417 30.87 -7.43 -9.45
N LEU A 418 30.16 -7.36 -8.32
CA LEU A 418 29.21 -8.41 -7.92
C LEU A 418 28.01 -8.49 -8.88
N THR A 419 27.48 -7.36 -9.34
CA THR A 419 26.40 -7.31 -10.36
C THR A 419 26.82 -8.00 -11.65
N ARG A 420 28.06 -7.73 -12.12
CA ARG A 420 28.64 -8.40 -13.29
C ARG A 420 28.79 -9.90 -13.03
N GLN A 421 29.31 -10.29 -11.88
CA GLN A 421 29.54 -11.66 -11.48
C GLN A 421 28.25 -12.47 -11.38
N LEU A 422 27.15 -11.89 -10.85
CA LEU A 422 25.81 -12.50 -10.85
C LEU A 422 25.28 -12.69 -12.29
N GLY A 423 25.61 -11.78 -13.19
CA GLY A 423 25.34 -11.94 -14.62
C GLY A 423 26.12 -13.11 -15.22
N ASP A 424 27.40 -13.26 -14.82
CA ASP A 424 28.28 -14.35 -15.28
C ASP A 424 27.81 -15.74 -14.79
N LEU A 425 27.14 -15.83 -13.62
CA LEU A 425 26.54 -17.09 -13.15
C LEU A 425 25.49 -17.66 -14.12
N ARG A 426 24.82 -16.81 -14.89
CA ARG A 426 23.87 -17.23 -15.93
C ARG A 426 24.55 -17.70 -17.21
N LYS A 427 25.82 -17.31 -17.43
CA LYS A 427 26.67 -17.69 -18.56
C LYS A 427 28.07 -18.00 -18.06
N PRO A 428 28.25 -19.18 -17.40
CA PRO A 428 29.52 -19.51 -16.79
C PRO A 428 30.66 -19.51 -17.82
N GLY A 429 31.81 -18.98 -17.42
CA GLY A 429 32.99 -18.86 -18.26
C GLY A 429 33.51 -20.23 -18.73
N LYS A 430 34.28 -20.25 -19.78
CA LYS A 430 34.92 -21.47 -20.31
C LYS A 430 36.14 -21.85 -19.42
N VAL A 431 35.84 -22.53 -18.32
CA VAL A 431 36.88 -23.12 -17.44
C VAL A 431 36.99 -24.61 -17.73
N GLU A 432 38.18 -25.09 -18.03
CA GLU A 432 38.39 -26.52 -18.28
C GLU A 432 38.77 -27.25 -16.97
N PRO A 433 38.39 -28.53 -16.82
CA PRO A 433 38.79 -29.35 -15.69
C PRO A 433 40.31 -29.45 -15.59
N PRO A 434 40.85 -29.44 -14.35
CA PRO A 434 42.32 -29.50 -14.16
C PRO A 434 42.86 -30.86 -14.59
N PRO A 435 44.14 -30.92 -14.99
CA PRO A 435 44.82 -32.18 -15.20
C PRO A 435 44.82 -32.99 -13.90
N GLY A 436 44.52 -34.29 -14.01
CA GLY A 436 44.42 -35.20 -12.84
C GLY A 436 43.01 -35.74 -12.59
N VAL A 437 41.99 -35.24 -13.28
CA VAL A 437 40.67 -35.85 -13.29
C VAL A 437 40.67 -37.05 -14.22
N GLN A 438 40.45 -38.24 -13.65
CA GLN A 438 40.44 -39.52 -14.39
C GLN A 438 38.99 -39.87 -14.89
N ALA A 439 38.32 -38.89 -15.49
CA ALA A 439 37.01 -39.00 -16.08
C ALA A 439 36.81 -37.94 -17.15
N THR A 440 36.01 -38.26 -18.17
CA THR A 440 35.50 -37.25 -19.09
C THR A 440 34.17 -36.78 -18.59
N LEU A 441 34.04 -35.48 -18.24
CA LEU A 441 32.80 -34.88 -17.83
C LEU A 441 31.86 -34.80 -19.08
N ARG A 442 30.60 -35.16 -18.91
CA ARG A 442 29.55 -34.89 -19.91
C ARG A 442 29.31 -33.39 -19.98
N ASP A 443 28.73 -32.92 -21.09
CA ASP A 443 28.54 -31.48 -21.30
C ASP A 443 27.81 -30.79 -20.13
N TYR A 444 26.72 -31.35 -19.64
CA TYR A 444 26.01 -30.83 -18.49
C TYR A 444 26.85 -30.86 -17.19
N GLN A 445 27.69 -31.88 -16.99
CA GLN A 445 28.60 -31.95 -15.83
C GLN A 445 29.67 -30.88 -15.93
N LEU A 446 30.17 -30.61 -17.13
CA LEU A 446 31.11 -29.54 -17.40
C LEU A 446 30.50 -28.17 -17.13
N GLU A 447 29.25 -27.96 -17.52
CA GLU A 447 28.49 -26.74 -17.17
C GLU A 447 28.32 -26.59 -15.66
N GLY A 448 27.95 -27.64 -14.95
CA GLY A 448 27.82 -27.63 -13.50
C GLY A 448 29.15 -27.35 -12.80
N TYR A 449 30.24 -27.94 -13.27
CA TYR A 449 31.56 -27.64 -12.79
C TYR A 449 31.92 -26.15 -13.02
N ARG A 450 31.67 -25.62 -14.21
CA ARG A 450 31.90 -24.21 -14.56
C ARG A 450 31.10 -23.26 -13.66
N TRP A 451 29.84 -23.61 -13.39
CA TRP A 451 28.99 -22.87 -12.45
C TRP A 451 29.56 -22.89 -11.04
N LEU A 452 30.05 -24.02 -10.52
CA LEU A 452 30.72 -24.11 -9.24
C LEU A 452 32.01 -23.24 -9.18
N GLN A 453 32.77 -23.20 -10.27
CA GLN A 453 33.95 -22.36 -10.37
C GLN A 453 33.59 -20.86 -10.36
N THR A 454 32.48 -20.49 -11.04
CA THR A 454 31.98 -19.13 -11.05
C THR A 454 31.50 -18.70 -9.66
N LEU A 455 30.75 -19.57 -8.95
CA LEU A 455 30.37 -19.30 -7.55
C LEU A 455 31.57 -19.01 -6.67
N ALA A 456 32.59 -19.86 -6.74
CA ALA A 456 33.82 -19.70 -5.93
C ALA A 456 34.58 -18.41 -6.27
N SER A 457 34.67 -18.06 -7.57
CA SER A 457 35.33 -16.81 -8.00
C SER A 457 34.58 -15.56 -7.54
N CYS A 458 33.25 -15.65 -7.37
CA CYS A 458 32.38 -14.59 -6.89
C CYS A 458 32.24 -14.58 -5.36
N GLN A 459 32.92 -15.48 -4.64
CA GLN A 459 32.72 -15.69 -3.20
C GLN A 459 31.27 -15.96 -2.81
N LEU A 460 30.50 -16.57 -3.70
CA LEU A 460 29.12 -16.95 -3.51
C LEU A 460 29.00 -18.44 -3.16
N ASN A 461 27.86 -18.80 -2.61
CA ASN A 461 27.51 -20.13 -2.19
C ASN A 461 26.24 -20.58 -2.93
N GLY A 462 26.03 -21.89 -3.15
CA GLY A 462 24.86 -22.31 -3.93
C GLY A 462 24.42 -23.75 -3.68
N ILE A 463 23.34 -24.13 -4.39
CA ILE A 463 22.75 -25.46 -4.35
C ILE A 463 22.91 -26.12 -5.72
N LEU A 464 23.66 -27.21 -5.79
CA LEU A 464 23.68 -28.09 -6.95
C LEU A 464 22.55 -29.11 -6.80
N ALA A 465 21.44 -28.85 -7.50
CA ALA A 465 20.16 -29.52 -7.33
C ALA A 465 19.83 -30.50 -8.46
N ASP A 466 20.84 -30.97 -9.19
CA ASP A 466 20.69 -31.97 -10.25
C ASP A 466 20.01 -33.24 -9.74
N ASP A 467 19.21 -33.88 -10.59
CA ASP A 467 18.60 -35.17 -10.26
C ASP A 467 19.60 -36.22 -9.80
N MET A 468 19.13 -37.19 -9.01
CA MET A 468 19.98 -38.27 -8.54
C MET A 468 20.60 -39.05 -9.74
N GLY A 469 21.91 -39.32 -9.66
CA GLY A 469 22.65 -40.05 -10.71
C GLY A 469 23.24 -39.16 -11.81
N LEU A 470 23.05 -37.84 -11.80
CA LEU A 470 23.68 -36.93 -12.75
C LEU A 470 25.15 -36.57 -12.41
N GLY A 471 25.74 -37.23 -11.42
CA GLY A 471 27.17 -37.10 -11.10
C GLY A 471 27.54 -35.83 -10.30
N LYS A 472 26.69 -35.41 -9.38
CA LYS A 472 27.01 -34.29 -8.44
C LYS A 472 28.33 -34.50 -7.72
N THR A 473 28.63 -35.74 -7.30
CA THR A 473 29.88 -36.10 -6.64
C THR A 473 31.09 -35.81 -7.53
N LEU A 474 31.07 -36.22 -8.79
CA LEU A 474 32.17 -36.00 -9.74
C LEU A 474 32.38 -34.50 -10.01
N GLN A 475 31.31 -33.74 -10.22
CA GLN A 475 31.39 -32.30 -10.41
C GLN A 475 32.02 -31.62 -9.20
N THR A 476 31.60 -31.99 -7.98
CA THR A 476 32.12 -31.43 -6.72
C THR A 476 33.56 -31.84 -6.48
N LEU A 477 33.94 -33.10 -6.76
CA LEU A 477 35.33 -33.57 -6.63
C LEU A 477 36.25 -32.84 -7.60
N THR A 478 35.81 -32.64 -8.86
CA THR A 478 36.53 -31.86 -9.87
C THR A 478 36.74 -30.42 -9.40
N HIS A 479 35.71 -29.82 -8.81
CA HIS A 479 35.80 -28.48 -8.22
C HIS A 479 36.80 -28.43 -7.08
N ILE A 480 36.75 -29.36 -6.13
CA ILE A 480 37.72 -29.45 -5.00
C ILE A 480 39.15 -29.60 -5.52
N LEU A 481 39.40 -30.42 -6.53
CA LEU A 481 40.73 -30.55 -7.13
C LEU A 481 41.19 -29.21 -7.70
N THR A 482 40.32 -28.50 -8.44
CA THR A 482 40.64 -27.18 -9.01
C THR A 482 41.02 -26.17 -7.93
N GLU A 483 40.26 -26.11 -6.84
CA GLU A 483 40.54 -25.23 -5.71
C GLU A 483 41.93 -25.49 -5.07
N ASN A 484 42.29 -26.78 -4.98
CA ASN A 484 43.60 -27.18 -4.47
C ASN A 484 44.75 -26.88 -5.47
N THR A 485 44.56 -27.20 -6.74
CA THR A 485 45.63 -27.04 -7.76
C THR A 485 45.84 -25.60 -8.20
N SER A 486 44.80 -24.77 -8.17
CA SER A 486 44.91 -23.31 -8.41
C SER A 486 45.50 -22.52 -7.25
N GLY A 487 45.71 -23.15 -6.10
CA GLY A 487 46.17 -22.49 -4.90
C GLY A 487 45.09 -21.68 -4.12
N ARG A 488 43.85 -21.59 -4.62
CA ARG A 488 42.78 -20.87 -3.93
C ARG A 488 42.42 -21.46 -2.57
N ALA A 489 42.57 -22.79 -2.40
CA ALA A 489 42.39 -23.44 -1.10
C ALA A 489 43.35 -22.94 -0.04
N GLY A 490 44.57 -22.45 -0.42
CA GLY A 490 45.55 -21.91 0.52
C GLY A 490 46.01 -22.96 1.58
N GLY A 491 46.01 -24.23 1.22
CA GLY A 491 46.31 -25.34 2.12
C GLY A 491 45.22 -25.73 3.11
N ARG A 492 44.04 -25.07 3.05
CA ARG A 492 42.87 -25.40 3.88
C ARG A 492 42.12 -26.63 3.32
N PRO A 493 41.68 -27.56 4.18
CA PRO A 493 40.95 -28.74 3.74
C PRO A 493 39.52 -28.39 3.28
N SER A 494 38.97 -29.22 2.41
CA SER A 494 37.53 -29.23 2.10
C SER A 494 36.85 -30.30 2.94
N LEU A 495 35.64 -30.01 3.45
CA LEU A 495 34.82 -30.94 4.23
C LEU A 495 33.58 -31.34 3.44
N VAL A 496 33.36 -32.63 3.30
CA VAL A 496 32.06 -33.16 2.81
C VAL A 496 31.36 -33.86 3.96
N VAL A 497 30.10 -33.44 4.19
CA VAL A 497 29.21 -34.08 5.15
C VAL A 497 28.11 -34.79 4.36
N ALA A 498 28.01 -36.10 4.50
CA ALA A 498 27.09 -36.95 3.77
C ALA A 498 26.32 -37.90 4.69
N PRO A 499 25.21 -38.51 4.27
CA PRO A 499 24.62 -39.64 4.98
C PRO A 499 25.63 -40.75 5.22
N THR A 500 25.53 -41.43 6.37
CA THR A 500 26.51 -42.46 6.77
C THR A 500 26.74 -43.54 5.71
N SER A 501 25.69 -43.93 4.98
CA SER A 501 25.72 -44.89 3.88
C SER A 501 26.43 -44.39 2.62
N VAL A 502 26.52 -43.09 2.44
CA VAL A 502 27.05 -42.43 1.23
C VAL A 502 28.55 -42.10 1.38
N VAL A 503 29.05 -41.92 2.63
CA VAL A 503 30.47 -41.63 2.86
C VAL A 503 31.45 -42.62 2.20
N PRO A 504 31.19 -43.95 2.20
CA PRO A 504 32.08 -44.87 1.50
C PRO A 504 32.10 -44.66 -0.02
N ASN A 505 30.97 -44.25 -0.62
CA ASN A 505 30.89 -43.97 -2.06
C ASN A 505 31.73 -42.72 -2.40
N TRP A 506 31.69 -41.67 -1.59
CA TRP A 506 32.56 -40.50 -1.75
C TRP A 506 34.02 -40.87 -1.76
N LYS A 507 34.44 -41.71 -0.81
CA LYS A 507 35.84 -42.23 -0.75
C LYS A 507 36.21 -43.01 -2.02
N ALA A 508 35.33 -43.93 -2.46
CA ALA A 508 35.56 -44.75 -3.65
C ALA A 508 35.63 -43.92 -4.93
N GLU A 509 34.71 -42.95 -5.08
CA GLU A 509 34.69 -42.04 -6.23
C GLU A 509 35.88 -41.10 -6.26
N ALA A 510 36.32 -40.56 -5.10
CA ALA A 510 37.53 -39.77 -5.01
C ALA A 510 38.76 -40.57 -5.41
N ALA A 511 38.94 -41.78 -4.90
CA ALA A 511 40.02 -42.66 -5.28
C ALA A 511 40.01 -43.06 -6.77
N LYS A 512 38.82 -43.22 -7.36
CA LYS A 512 38.65 -43.60 -8.77
C LYS A 512 38.91 -42.42 -9.70
N PHE A 513 38.33 -41.26 -9.44
CA PHE A 513 38.33 -40.16 -10.37
C PHE A 513 39.42 -39.12 -10.11
N ILE A 514 39.87 -38.97 -8.85
CA ILE A 514 40.85 -37.97 -8.45
C ILE A 514 41.83 -38.55 -7.42
N PRO A 515 42.65 -39.54 -7.82
CA PRO A 515 43.54 -40.23 -6.89
C PRO A 515 44.64 -39.36 -6.29
N SER A 516 44.88 -38.18 -6.83
CA SER A 516 45.84 -37.18 -6.30
C SER A 516 45.36 -36.48 -5.03
N LEU A 517 44.04 -36.51 -4.71
CA LEU A 517 43.54 -35.91 -3.47
C LEU A 517 43.86 -36.80 -2.26
N SER A 518 44.43 -36.21 -1.22
CA SER A 518 44.54 -36.85 0.09
C SER A 518 43.18 -36.82 0.81
N VAL A 519 42.58 -38.01 1.00
CA VAL A 519 41.22 -38.16 1.56
C VAL A 519 41.32 -38.71 2.99
N LEU A 520 40.79 -37.96 3.96
CA LEU A 520 40.65 -38.36 5.35
C LEU A 520 39.20 -38.71 5.68
N VAL A 521 38.91 -39.89 6.17
CA VAL A 521 37.56 -40.31 6.54
C VAL A 521 37.43 -40.33 8.06
N LEU A 522 36.56 -39.46 8.58
CA LEU A 522 36.25 -39.38 10.01
C LEU A 522 35.04 -40.28 10.33
N GLN A 523 35.29 -41.56 10.57
CA GLN A 523 34.27 -42.54 10.94
C GLN A 523 34.71 -43.43 12.10
N GLY A 524 33.77 -44.09 12.76
CA GLY A 524 34.01 -45.03 13.84
C GLY A 524 34.41 -44.40 15.18
N PRO A 525 34.60 -45.22 16.22
CA PRO A 525 34.85 -44.74 17.59
C PRO A 525 36.26 -44.12 17.78
N LYS A 526 37.23 -44.50 16.96
CA LYS A 526 38.65 -44.04 17.07
C LYS A 526 38.93 -42.77 16.25
N ARG A 527 37.94 -42.23 15.48
CA ARG A 527 38.12 -41.08 14.57
C ARG A 527 38.75 -39.83 15.19
N ARG A 528 38.58 -39.63 16.52
CA ARG A 528 39.16 -38.46 17.21
C ARG A 528 40.71 -38.47 17.20
N ARG A 529 41.34 -39.62 17.00
CA ARG A 529 42.81 -39.74 16.83
C ARG A 529 43.27 -39.09 15.53
N ASP A 530 42.38 -39.02 14.53
CA ASP A 530 42.69 -38.53 13.20
C ASP A 530 42.42 -37.02 13.06
N PHE A 531 41.88 -36.36 14.08
CA PHE A 531 41.63 -34.91 14.02
C PHE A 531 42.89 -34.07 13.81
N GLY A 532 44.05 -34.52 14.33
CA GLY A 532 45.33 -33.89 14.07
C GLY A 532 45.80 -33.95 12.62
N ASN A 533 45.23 -34.85 11.83
CA ASN A 533 45.56 -35.05 10.42
C ASN A 533 44.66 -34.19 9.49
N ILE A 534 43.59 -33.55 9.99
CA ILE A 534 42.67 -32.76 9.19
C ILE A 534 43.38 -31.65 8.40
N PRO A 535 44.33 -30.86 8.98
CA PRO A 535 45.01 -29.81 8.22
C PRO A 535 45.88 -30.30 7.07
N PHE A 536 46.21 -31.58 7.06
CA PHE A 536 47.09 -32.19 6.03
C PHE A 536 46.29 -32.91 4.93
N ALA A 537 44.99 -33.01 5.06
CA ALA A 537 44.10 -33.61 4.07
C ALA A 537 43.59 -32.55 3.08
N ASN A 538 43.44 -32.93 1.81
CA ASN A 538 42.73 -32.08 0.83
C ASN A 538 41.23 -32.20 1.00
N LEU A 539 40.72 -33.39 1.32
CA LEU A 539 39.33 -33.72 1.49
C LEU A 539 39.07 -34.49 2.77
N VAL A 540 38.20 -33.99 3.59
CA VAL A 540 37.70 -34.63 4.81
C VAL A 540 36.28 -35.10 4.61
N LEU A 541 35.99 -36.36 4.91
CA LEU A 541 34.65 -36.95 4.80
C LEU A 541 34.11 -37.30 6.18
N THR A 542 32.89 -36.87 6.47
CA THR A 542 32.18 -37.25 7.71
C THR A 542 30.67 -37.39 7.48
N SER A 543 29.95 -37.85 8.49
CA SER A 543 28.50 -37.96 8.41
C SER A 543 27.78 -36.93 9.26
N TYR A 544 26.51 -36.63 8.94
CA TYR A 544 25.69 -35.70 9.71
C TYR A 544 25.61 -36.01 11.21
N ALA A 545 25.47 -37.30 11.55
CA ALA A 545 25.46 -37.73 12.94
C ALA A 545 26.78 -37.46 13.68
N LEU A 546 27.91 -37.56 12.95
CA LEU A 546 29.22 -37.28 13.50
C LEU A 546 29.54 -35.80 13.52
N LEU A 547 29.11 -35.04 12.52
CA LEU A 547 29.19 -33.58 12.54
C LEU A 547 28.62 -33.03 13.85
N GLN A 548 27.37 -33.43 14.20
CA GLN A 548 26.73 -32.99 15.43
C GLN A 548 27.52 -33.36 16.71
N ARG A 549 28.12 -34.54 16.72
CA ARG A 549 28.89 -35.03 17.88
C ARG A 549 30.26 -34.40 18.04
N ASP A 550 30.87 -33.98 16.94
CA ASP A 550 32.26 -33.54 16.87
C ASP A 550 32.37 -32.04 16.57
N ILE A 551 31.26 -31.31 16.59
CA ILE A 551 31.21 -29.90 16.20
C ILE A 551 32.18 -29.02 17.00
N GLU A 552 32.35 -29.28 18.30
CA GLU A 552 33.27 -28.52 19.16
C GLU A 552 34.74 -28.59 18.70
N SER A 553 35.10 -29.63 17.97
CA SER A 553 36.43 -29.76 17.38
C SER A 553 36.44 -29.23 15.94
N LEU A 554 35.42 -29.53 15.14
CA LEU A 554 35.35 -29.16 13.72
C LEU A 554 35.19 -27.66 13.53
N LYS A 555 34.45 -26.95 14.37
CA LYS A 555 34.31 -25.49 14.30
C LYS A 555 35.58 -24.67 14.54
N LYS A 556 36.65 -25.32 15.08
CA LYS A 556 37.94 -24.70 15.28
C LYS A 556 38.83 -24.73 14.03
N ILE A 557 38.43 -25.52 13.04
CA ILE A 557 39.16 -25.71 11.78
C ILE A 557 38.63 -24.72 10.77
N ASP A 558 39.52 -24.07 10.06
CA ASP A 558 39.19 -23.21 8.94
C ASP A 558 39.20 -24.05 7.66
N PHE A 559 37.98 -24.37 7.17
CA PHE A 559 37.81 -25.13 5.95
C PHE A 559 37.81 -24.18 4.74
N HIS A 560 38.29 -24.65 3.60
CA HIS A 560 38.14 -23.94 2.33
C HIS A 560 36.70 -24.05 1.78
N LEU A 561 36.17 -25.28 1.74
CA LEU A 561 34.85 -25.61 1.28
C LEU A 561 34.16 -26.54 2.27
N VAL A 562 32.90 -26.29 2.57
CA VAL A 562 32.01 -27.24 3.24
C VAL A 562 30.87 -27.61 2.28
N ALA A 563 30.84 -28.85 1.83
CA ALA A 563 29.77 -29.39 1.01
C ALA A 563 28.87 -30.33 1.82
N LEU A 564 27.58 -30.10 1.80
CA LEU A 564 26.53 -30.91 2.42
C LEU A 564 25.86 -31.78 1.35
N ASP A 565 26.12 -33.05 1.34
CA ASP A 565 25.48 -34.01 0.42
C ASP A 565 24.17 -34.51 1.02
N GLU A 566 23.15 -34.65 0.17
CA GLU A 566 21.75 -34.85 0.58
C GLU A 566 21.33 -33.80 1.61
N ALA A 567 21.46 -32.54 1.22
CA ALA A 567 21.34 -31.37 2.12
C ALA A 567 19.97 -31.25 2.77
N GLN A 568 18.93 -31.98 2.30
CA GLN A 568 17.66 -32.10 3.03
C GLN A 568 17.80 -32.60 4.46
N ASN A 569 18.93 -33.17 4.85
CA ASN A 569 19.23 -33.51 6.24
C ASN A 569 19.28 -32.29 7.18
N ILE A 570 19.45 -31.08 6.64
CA ILE A 570 19.40 -29.83 7.42
C ILE A 570 18.13 -29.00 7.16
N LYS A 571 17.08 -29.57 6.57
CA LYS A 571 15.83 -28.87 6.26
C LYS A 571 15.09 -28.31 7.47
N ASN A 572 15.28 -28.91 8.65
CA ASN A 572 14.73 -28.36 9.89
C ASN A 572 15.76 -27.45 10.58
N PRO A 573 15.54 -26.10 10.58
CA PRO A 573 16.49 -25.17 11.15
C PRO A 573 16.68 -25.30 12.67
N ALA A 574 15.70 -25.86 13.38
CA ALA A 574 15.79 -26.10 14.82
C ALA A 574 16.62 -27.32 15.20
N ALA A 575 16.85 -28.23 14.24
CA ALA A 575 17.59 -29.45 14.49
C ALA A 575 19.06 -29.16 14.87
N LYS A 576 19.59 -29.97 15.79
CA LYS A 576 20.98 -29.82 16.26
C LYS A 576 21.98 -29.95 15.11
N VAL A 577 21.72 -30.80 14.13
CA VAL A 577 22.57 -30.98 12.96
C VAL A 577 22.64 -29.73 12.09
N SER A 578 21.48 -29.05 11.89
CA SER A 578 21.41 -27.81 11.13
C SER A 578 22.18 -26.68 11.82
N LYS A 579 22.06 -26.56 13.13
CA LYS A 579 22.85 -25.62 13.93
C LYS A 579 24.35 -25.91 13.84
N ALA A 580 24.73 -27.16 13.98
CA ALA A 580 26.15 -27.59 13.88
C ALA A 580 26.71 -27.27 12.48
N ALA A 581 25.97 -27.50 11.40
CA ALA A 581 26.41 -27.14 10.05
C ALA A 581 26.69 -25.64 9.91
N CYS A 582 25.80 -24.80 10.47
CA CYS A 582 25.96 -23.34 10.43
C CYS A 582 27.15 -22.82 11.28
N GLU A 583 27.62 -23.55 12.27
CA GLU A 583 28.76 -23.17 13.12
C GLU A 583 30.14 -23.43 12.47
N LEU A 584 30.19 -24.18 11.36
CA LEU A 584 31.43 -24.47 10.68
C LEU A 584 32.07 -23.23 10.06
N LYS A 585 33.36 -23.04 10.26
CA LYS A 585 34.14 -21.97 9.62
C LYS A 585 34.60 -22.41 8.24
N THR A 586 34.25 -21.64 7.22
CA THR A 586 34.60 -21.98 5.83
C THR A 586 34.56 -20.76 4.94
N ALA A 587 35.36 -20.73 3.88
CA ALA A 587 35.30 -19.71 2.85
C ALA A 587 34.11 -19.92 1.90
N HIS A 588 33.82 -21.19 1.56
CA HIS A 588 32.76 -21.54 0.63
C HIS A 588 31.82 -22.60 1.20
N LYS A 589 30.56 -22.54 0.83
CA LYS A 589 29.52 -23.50 1.21
C LYS A 589 28.77 -24.00 -0.02
N LEU A 590 28.48 -25.30 -0.03
CA LEU A 590 27.74 -25.93 -1.12
C LEU A 590 26.72 -26.91 -0.54
N CYS A 591 25.51 -26.88 -1.07
CA CYS A 591 24.50 -27.91 -0.84
C CYS A 591 24.34 -28.77 -2.10
N LEU A 592 24.35 -30.10 -1.92
CA LEU A 592 24.03 -31.07 -2.96
C LEU A 592 22.72 -31.75 -2.58
N SER A 593 21.73 -31.73 -3.46
CA SER A 593 20.44 -32.37 -3.23
C SER A 593 19.78 -32.70 -4.56
N GLY A 594 19.06 -33.84 -4.64
CA GLY A 594 18.16 -34.11 -5.77
C GLY A 594 16.80 -33.42 -5.62
N THR A 595 16.47 -32.98 -4.40
CA THR A 595 15.18 -32.40 -4.03
C THR A 595 15.39 -31.23 -3.08
N PRO A 596 15.74 -30.04 -3.58
CA PRO A 596 16.03 -28.89 -2.71
C PRO A 596 14.81 -28.39 -1.91
N ILE A 597 13.60 -28.68 -2.39
CA ILE A 597 12.33 -28.41 -1.73
C ILE A 597 11.46 -29.67 -1.89
N GLU A 598 11.09 -30.30 -0.78
CA GLU A 598 10.23 -31.50 -0.78
C GLU A 598 8.80 -31.18 -0.35
N ASN A 599 8.63 -30.44 0.76
CA ASN A 599 7.33 -30.27 1.40
C ASN A 599 6.87 -28.81 1.52
N HIS A 600 7.78 -27.90 1.86
CA HIS A 600 7.43 -26.50 2.10
C HIS A 600 8.65 -25.57 1.92
N LEU A 601 8.38 -24.29 1.65
CA LEU A 601 9.41 -23.26 1.42
C LEU A 601 10.35 -23.03 2.62
N GLY A 602 9.93 -23.37 3.83
CA GLY A 602 10.79 -23.32 5.01
C GLY A 602 12.05 -24.22 4.90
N GLU A 603 12.00 -25.27 4.07
CA GLU A 603 13.18 -26.11 3.78
C GLU A 603 14.22 -25.31 2.99
N LEU A 604 13.78 -24.57 1.95
CA LEU A 604 14.65 -23.64 1.21
C LEU A 604 15.28 -22.60 2.11
N TRP A 605 14.47 -22.00 3.01
CA TRP A 605 15.00 -21.04 3.98
C TRP A 605 16.12 -21.64 4.83
N SER A 606 15.98 -22.88 5.29
CA SER A 606 17.00 -23.54 6.09
C SER A 606 18.31 -23.78 5.31
N LEU A 607 18.21 -24.17 4.03
CA LEU A 607 19.38 -24.31 3.16
C LEU A 607 20.07 -22.98 2.91
N MET A 608 19.29 -21.94 2.60
CA MET A 608 19.82 -20.59 2.38
C MET A 608 20.43 -19.98 3.65
N ARG A 609 19.86 -20.26 4.84
CA ARG A 609 20.49 -19.87 6.12
C ARG A 609 21.89 -20.46 6.30
N PHE A 610 22.10 -21.71 5.88
CA PHE A 610 23.44 -22.33 5.90
C PHE A 610 24.34 -21.67 4.86
N LEU A 611 23.88 -21.50 3.63
CA LEU A 611 24.67 -20.97 2.51
C LEU A 611 25.00 -19.48 2.69
N LEU A 612 23.98 -18.66 2.88
CA LEU A 612 24.03 -17.20 2.91
C LEU A 612 23.24 -16.67 4.12
N PRO A 613 23.85 -16.65 5.31
CA PRO A 613 23.17 -16.21 6.53
C PRO A 613 22.61 -14.81 6.40
N GLY A 614 21.28 -14.65 6.59
CA GLY A 614 20.59 -13.39 6.52
C GLY A 614 20.03 -13.01 5.16
N PHE A 615 20.37 -13.71 4.07
CA PHE A 615 19.88 -13.43 2.72
C PHE A 615 18.34 -13.44 2.59
N LEU A 616 17.67 -14.41 3.17
CA LEU A 616 16.20 -14.47 3.19
C LEU A 616 15.57 -13.92 4.49
N GLY A 617 16.32 -13.12 5.25
CA GLY A 617 15.85 -12.55 6.51
C GLY A 617 15.73 -13.56 7.67
N SER A 618 15.04 -13.17 8.75
CA SER A 618 14.71 -14.09 9.84
C SER A 618 13.69 -15.14 9.39
N GLN A 619 13.58 -16.26 10.11
CA GLN A 619 12.59 -17.30 9.79
C GLN A 619 11.16 -16.75 9.83
N GLU A 620 10.85 -15.87 10.77
CA GLU A 620 9.55 -15.26 10.91
C GLU A 620 9.26 -14.30 9.76
N ALA A 621 10.22 -13.43 9.41
CA ALA A 621 10.09 -12.53 8.26
C ALA A 621 9.89 -13.30 6.95
N PHE A 622 10.62 -14.40 6.75
CA PHE A 622 10.45 -15.25 5.58
C PHE A 622 9.08 -15.93 5.54
N ARG A 623 8.57 -16.38 6.70
CA ARG A 623 7.25 -17.00 6.80
C ARG A 623 6.14 -16.03 6.42
N VAL A 624 6.21 -14.80 6.92
CA VAL A 624 5.20 -13.76 6.64
C VAL A 624 5.30 -13.27 5.20
N ARG A 625 6.52 -13.04 4.71
CA ARG A 625 6.77 -12.41 3.41
C ARG A 625 6.59 -13.35 2.21
N PHE A 626 7.00 -14.60 2.33
CA PHE A 626 7.04 -15.56 1.23
C PHE A 626 6.25 -16.84 1.50
N GLN A 627 6.53 -17.52 2.62
CA GLN A 627 5.97 -18.86 2.83
C GLN A 627 4.45 -18.85 2.94
N GLY A 628 3.88 -17.98 3.78
CA GLY A 628 2.44 -17.86 3.97
C GLY A 628 1.71 -17.49 2.66
N PRO A 629 2.05 -16.36 2.04
CA PRO A 629 1.41 -15.92 0.80
C PRO A 629 1.52 -16.95 -0.34
N ILE A 630 2.70 -17.56 -0.55
CA ILE A 630 2.89 -18.51 -1.65
C ILE A 630 2.18 -19.85 -1.39
N GLU A 631 2.26 -20.39 -0.15
CA GLU A 631 1.73 -21.74 0.14
C GLU A 631 0.22 -21.74 0.45
N LYS A 632 -0.33 -20.63 1.01
CA LYS A 632 -1.75 -20.56 1.39
C LYS A 632 -2.60 -19.80 0.40
N ASP A 633 -2.07 -18.65 -0.08
CA ASP A 633 -2.83 -17.69 -0.87
C ASP A 633 -2.50 -17.81 -2.37
N ALA A 634 -1.56 -18.73 -2.74
CA ALA A 634 -1.09 -18.97 -4.11
C ALA A 634 -0.59 -17.69 -4.82
N ASP A 635 0.06 -16.78 -4.06
CA ASP A 635 0.58 -15.51 -4.56
C ASP A 635 1.73 -15.74 -5.56
N GLU A 636 1.41 -15.61 -6.86
CA GLU A 636 2.37 -15.82 -7.94
C GLU A 636 3.42 -14.70 -8.00
N ASP A 637 3.10 -13.46 -7.62
CA ASP A 637 4.04 -12.34 -7.62
C ASP A 637 5.14 -12.58 -6.58
N ARG A 638 4.78 -13.00 -5.37
CA ARG A 638 5.73 -13.37 -4.31
C ARG A 638 6.57 -14.59 -4.69
N LYS A 639 5.99 -15.53 -5.41
CA LYS A 639 6.68 -16.72 -5.91
C LYS A 639 7.73 -16.35 -6.95
N GLU A 640 7.39 -15.51 -7.94
CA GLU A 640 8.34 -15.04 -8.96
C GLU A 640 9.45 -14.17 -8.34
N ASP A 641 9.14 -13.34 -7.35
CA ASP A 641 10.14 -12.57 -6.61
C ASP A 641 11.15 -13.49 -5.89
N LEU A 642 10.66 -14.44 -5.09
CA LEU A 642 11.52 -15.42 -4.42
C LEU A 642 12.37 -16.21 -5.41
N LYS A 643 11.75 -16.68 -6.50
CA LYS A 643 12.44 -17.39 -7.58
C LYS A 643 13.52 -16.53 -8.22
N GLY A 644 13.23 -15.27 -8.53
CA GLY A 644 14.19 -14.33 -9.09
C GLY A 644 15.41 -14.11 -8.20
N ARG A 645 15.23 -14.11 -6.87
CA ARG A 645 16.30 -13.95 -5.88
C ARG A 645 17.19 -15.19 -5.79
N VAL A 646 16.61 -16.39 -5.73
CA VAL A 646 17.36 -17.62 -5.46
C VAL A 646 17.87 -18.31 -6.73
N ALA A 647 17.25 -18.06 -7.89
CA ALA A 647 17.60 -18.73 -9.16
C ALA A 647 19.09 -18.68 -9.52
N PRO A 648 19.82 -17.57 -9.35
CA PRO A 648 21.25 -17.55 -9.66
C PRO A 648 22.09 -18.50 -8.77
N LEU A 649 21.58 -18.85 -7.60
CA LEU A 649 22.26 -19.62 -6.56
C LEU A 649 21.86 -21.10 -6.57
N ILE A 650 20.99 -21.51 -7.47
CA ILE A 650 20.49 -22.89 -7.59
C ILE A 650 20.68 -23.37 -9.02
N LEU A 651 21.46 -24.41 -9.21
CA LEU A 651 21.55 -25.09 -10.48
C LEU A 651 20.80 -26.41 -10.38
N ARG A 652 19.70 -26.54 -11.14
CA ARG A 652 18.86 -27.75 -11.20
C ARG A 652 18.68 -28.21 -12.62
N ARG A 653 18.96 -29.46 -12.87
CA ARG A 653 18.72 -30.12 -14.15
C ARG A 653 18.08 -31.48 -13.89
N THR A 654 17.11 -31.81 -14.69
CA THR A 654 16.45 -33.12 -14.64
C THR A 654 17.13 -34.13 -15.59
N LYS A 655 16.92 -35.41 -15.36
CA LYS A 655 17.42 -36.46 -16.27
C LYS A 655 16.87 -36.29 -17.67
N ASP A 656 15.60 -35.90 -17.77
CA ASP A 656 14.93 -35.78 -19.08
C ASP A 656 15.51 -34.62 -19.90
N GLU A 657 16.00 -33.56 -19.25
CA GLU A 657 16.62 -32.39 -19.92
C GLU A 657 18.03 -32.69 -20.43
N VAL A 658 18.83 -33.47 -19.71
CA VAL A 658 20.28 -33.57 -19.99
C VAL A 658 20.75 -34.92 -20.45
N ALA A 659 19.93 -35.93 -20.38
CA ALA A 659 20.30 -37.32 -20.68
C ALA A 659 19.43 -37.92 -21.79
N SER A 660 19.33 -37.20 -22.92
CA SER A 660 18.65 -37.70 -24.15
C SER A 660 19.19 -39.04 -24.65
N GLU A 661 20.38 -39.43 -24.22
CA GLU A 661 21.04 -40.70 -24.54
C GLU A 661 20.63 -41.89 -23.65
N LEU A 662 19.90 -41.62 -22.54
CA LEU A 662 19.44 -42.71 -21.68
C LEU A 662 18.24 -43.41 -22.30
N PRO A 663 18.19 -44.78 -22.26
CA PRO A 663 17.03 -45.50 -22.74
C PRO A 663 15.79 -45.08 -21.92
N PRO A 664 14.60 -45.05 -22.55
CA PRO A 664 13.37 -44.65 -21.87
C PRO A 664 13.11 -45.54 -20.64
N LYS A 665 12.58 -44.97 -19.59
CA LYS A 665 12.24 -45.68 -18.36
C LYS A 665 11.24 -46.81 -18.65
N THR A 666 11.66 -48.06 -18.49
CA THR A 666 10.76 -49.21 -18.60
C THR A 666 10.19 -49.53 -17.22
N ILE A 667 8.89 -49.43 -17.08
CA ILE A 667 8.17 -49.80 -15.85
C ILE A 667 7.64 -51.20 -16.03
N LEU A 668 8.22 -52.17 -15.32
CA LEU A 668 7.68 -53.54 -15.24
C LEU A 668 6.77 -53.59 -14.00
N VAL A 669 5.49 -53.73 -14.22
CA VAL A 669 4.51 -53.97 -13.15
C VAL A 669 4.42 -55.47 -12.93
N HIS A 670 4.96 -55.95 -11.81
CA HIS A 670 4.72 -57.33 -11.36
C HIS A 670 3.51 -57.31 -10.42
N PRO A 671 2.38 -57.89 -10.82
CA PRO A 671 1.29 -58.12 -9.86
C PRO A 671 1.77 -59.14 -8.82
N VAL A 672 1.70 -58.75 -7.56
CA VAL A 672 1.90 -59.67 -6.42
C VAL A 672 0.50 -60.13 -6.01
N GLU A 673 0.23 -61.45 -6.14
CA GLU A 673 -0.98 -62.08 -5.64
C GLU A 673 -0.97 -62.16 -4.10
#